data_6174a55a136c955dc67e44b8adfe6e80
#
_entry.id   6174a55a136c955dc67e44b8adfe6e80
#
_cell.length_a   1.000
_cell.length_b   1.000
_cell.length_c   1.000
_cell.angle_alpha   90.00
_cell.angle_beta   90.00
_cell.angle_gamma   90.00
#
_symmetry.space_group_name_H-M   'P 1'
#
loop_
_entity.id
_entity.type
_entity.pdbx_description
1 polymer ?
#
loop_
_entity_poly.entity_id
_entity_poly.type
_entity_poly.pdbx_seq_one_letter_code
_entity_poly.pdbx_strand_id
1 'polypeptide(L)'
;MTRKTRFRFWLWLIRVIGVIVPRRLRVDWRQEWEAELRHRETLIAQWGKLDRRNKLALLWHSLGAFMDALWLQPRRLEDEMIQDLRFGLRMLLKNPGFTLVAILTLAVGIGANTAIFSVVNAVLLRPLPYQDPDRLAMLWTDDPKRNIREEGTSYPNFLDWRSQNQLFSDLAICSRGNPVILTSGDEPERVMGEYVSANLFPLLGVNPALGHVFSADDEQRHARVVVLSHGLWQRRFGAATDVIGKALEINGQASQVIGVMPADFYFPTKDTQLWEPVTVAWFWEGSHAERFNDAWRVIGRLKPHATFNQAQAEMNAIGQRLAQTYPITEDDFAGFGVNVVPLLVQFTGKNLQLALLVLLGAVVFVLLIACANVANLMLARGAAREREFALRAALGAGRGRLVRQLLTESAALALVSGLLGLGLATVGVRALVAFAPPDIPRLDEITIDPGVLSFTAGVSLLTGMLFGLAPAWKVSRSNPNDALKEGGRGSSGGLRLRQTGGLLIVVECALTVALLVSAGLMIRSFIRLQSVDPGFKPEGVLLVRVSLPRSAARQGAQTVAFFRQVIERVAALPGVQAVGAIEDLMMRRNPDNSITVEGRSSDGAGQGGAELIREFISHDIFQALAVPLLKGRFFTKQEILNSRVVIINETLARRFFPGEDPIGKRIKFGGPQSENIWFEIVGVVGDLRRQRLEKQDVSEVYSPGAISNMDLLARVSSDPLALVGAVRREISSVDPTAAVYGLTTGTHLVEKLSAGRRFQTGLLVLFAIVALVLASVGIYGVMRYAVEQRTHEIGIRLALGARSSDVLRLVIGQGMRLTLIGVATGLLASFALSRLITQLLFGVSATDPATFVGVAFALMGAAMLACYLPARRATKVDPLRSLRHE
;
A
#
# COMPACT_ATOMS: atom_id res chain seq x y z
N MET A 1 -10.36 89.98 -5.58
CA MET A 1 -10.97 89.04 -4.61
C MET A 1 -10.49 87.59 -4.88
N THR A 2 -9.50 87.12 -4.15
CA THR A 2 -8.85 85.80 -4.26
C THR A 2 -9.78 84.74 -3.74
N ARG A 3 -10.33 83.88 -4.64
CA ARG A 3 -11.05 82.67 -4.26
C ARG A 3 -10.04 81.69 -3.64
N LYS A 4 -9.97 81.60 -2.29
CA LYS A 4 -9.28 80.48 -1.57
C LYS A 4 -9.90 79.18 -2.03
N THR A 5 -9.21 78.40 -2.76
CA THR A 5 -9.55 76.99 -3.10
C THR A 5 -9.67 76.20 -1.80
N ARG A 6 -10.92 76.02 -1.31
CA ARG A 6 -11.18 75.12 -0.18
C ARG A 6 -10.78 73.71 -0.59
N PHE A 7 -9.82 73.11 0.12
CA PHE A 7 -9.41 71.78 -0.07
C PHE A 7 -10.62 70.82 0.09
N ARG A 8 -10.97 70.07 -0.97
CA ARG A 8 -12.13 69.16 -1.03
C ARG A 8 -11.63 67.76 -0.73
N PHE A 9 -11.61 67.40 0.53
CA PHE A 9 -11.04 66.15 1.01
C PHE A 9 -11.68 64.90 0.38
N TRP A 10 -12.99 64.92 0.10
CA TRP A 10 -13.69 63.77 -0.56
C TRP A 10 -13.26 63.57 -2.02
N LEU A 11 -12.90 64.56 -2.78
CA LEU A 11 -12.35 64.42 -4.12
C LEU A 11 -10.90 63.95 -4.10
N TRP A 12 -10.13 64.32 -3.09
CA TRP A 12 -8.80 63.79 -2.87
C TRP A 12 -8.87 62.30 -2.51
N LEU A 13 -9.85 61.89 -1.69
CA LEU A 13 -10.08 60.49 -1.31
C LEU A 13 -10.36 59.62 -2.53
N ILE A 14 -11.19 60.08 -3.49
CA ILE A 14 -11.43 59.35 -4.76
C ILE A 14 -10.14 59.16 -5.56
N ARG A 15 -9.24 60.15 -5.55
CA ARG A 15 -7.95 60.03 -6.24
C ARG A 15 -7.05 58.98 -5.58
N VAL A 16 -7.08 58.87 -4.27
CA VAL A 16 -6.34 57.88 -3.51
C VAL A 16 -6.94 56.48 -3.72
N ILE A 17 -8.26 56.35 -3.59
CA ILE A 17 -8.98 55.10 -3.84
C ILE A 17 -8.80 54.64 -5.30
N GLY A 18 -8.82 55.57 -6.24
CA GLY A 18 -8.60 55.28 -7.66
C GLY A 18 -7.24 54.65 -7.98
N VAL A 19 -6.27 54.66 -7.05
CA VAL A 19 -5.01 53.87 -7.21
C VAL A 19 -5.28 52.38 -7.18
N ILE A 20 -6.29 51.96 -6.44
CA ILE A 20 -6.71 50.56 -6.30
C ILE A 20 -7.38 50.06 -7.61
N VAL A 21 -8.13 50.95 -8.32
CA VAL A 21 -8.89 50.60 -9.53
C VAL A 21 -7.96 50.16 -10.66
N PRO A 22 -8.32 49.14 -11.47
CA PRO A 22 -7.58 48.67 -12.63
C PRO A 22 -7.21 49.82 -13.59
N ARG A 23 -5.96 49.83 -14.10
CA ARG A 23 -5.44 50.96 -14.92
C ARG A 23 -6.33 51.31 -16.11
N ARG A 24 -6.99 50.34 -16.76
CA ARG A 24 -7.89 50.59 -17.90
C ARG A 24 -9.16 51.31 -17.52
N LEU A 25 -9.72 51.03 -16.36
CA LEU A 25 -10.97 51.57 -15.86
C LEU A 25 -10.76 52.81 -14.98
N ARG A 26 -9.52 53.11 -14.61
CA ARG A 26 -9.16 54.12 -13.61
C ARG A 26 -9.58 55.53 -14.03
N VAL A 27 -9.48 55.90 -15.32
CA VAL A 27 -9.79 57.21 -15.82
C VAL A 27 -11.31 57.42 -15.82
N ASP A 28 -12.04 56.47 -16.40
CA ASP A 28 -13.50 56.52 -16.49
C ASP A 28 -14.13 56.44 -15.10
N TRP A 29 -13.66 55.52 -14.26
CA TRP A 29 -14.11 55.36 -12.88
C TRP A 29 -13.88 56.65 -12.03
N ARG A 30 -12.73 57.33 -12.20
CA ARG A 30 -12.47 58.59 -11.53
C ARG A 30 -13.38 59.70 -12.02
N GLN A 31 -13.58 59.79 -13.32
CA GLN A 31 -14.45 60.81 -13.90
C GLN A 31 -15.88 60.61 -13.42
N GLU A 32 -16.36 59.42 -13.39
CA GLU A 32 -17.70 59.08 -12.93
C GLU A 32 -17.89 59.42 -11.45
N TRP A 33 -17.02 58.94 -10.57
CA TRP A 33 -17.10 59.24 -9.15
C TRP A 33 -16.84 60.73 -8.81
N GLU A 34 -15.94 61.41 -9.51
CA GLU A 34 -15.73 62.84 -9.34
C GLU A 34 -16.95 63.64 -9.83
N ALA A 35 -17.60 63.27 -10.92
CA ALA A 35 -18.80 63.88 -11.44
C ALA A 35 -19.99 63.69 -10.48
N GLU A 36 -20.19 62.50 -9.96
CA GLU A 36 -21.27 62.21 -9.01
C GLU A 36 -21.09 62.98 -7.70
N LEU A 37 -19.89 63.02 -7.14
CA LEU A 37 -19.62 63.77 -5.92
C LEU A 37 -19.77 65.33 -6.14
N ARG A 38 -19.38 65.82 -7.30
CA ARG A 38 -19.59 67.22 -7.65
C ARG A 38 -21.08 67.59 -7.84
N HIS A 39 -21.83 66.70 -8.47
CA HIS A 39 -23.27 66.82 -8.62
C HIS A 39 -23.98 66.84 -7.26
N ARG A 40 -23.66 65.94 -6.37
CA ARG A 40 -24.18 65.89 -4.99
C ARG A 40 -23.78 67.16 -4.18
N GLU A 41 -22.53 67.62 -4.33
CA GLU A 41 -22.05 68.83 -3.70
C GLU A 41 -22.86 70.07 -4.18
N THR A 42 -23.18 70.16 -5.48
CA THR A 42 -23.97 71.21 -6.04
C THR A 42 -25.43 71.16 -5.58
N LEU A 43 -26.06 70.02 -5.53
CA LEU A 43 -27.40 69.83 -4.98
C LEU A 43 -27.48 70.29 -3.51
N ILE A 44 -26.52 69.83 -2.66
CA ILE A 44 -26.47 70.19 -1.24
C ILE A 44 -26.22 71.77 -1.08
N ALA A 45 -25.41 72.32 -1.97
CA ALA A 45 -25.15 73.75 -1.96
C ALA A 45 -26.40 74.62 -2.38
N GLN A 46 -27.22 74.14 -3.31
CA GLN A 46 -28.48 74.74 -3.71
C GLN A 46 -29.54 74.80 -2.59
N TRP A 47 -29.48 73.76 -1.68
CA TRP A 47 -30.38 73.67 -0.51
C TRP A 47 -29.88 74.46 0.71
N GLY A 48 -28.87 75.25 0.58
CA GLY A 48 -28.50 76.38 1.49
C GLY A 48 -27.66 75.98 2.72
N LYS A 49 -27.21 74.75 2.94
CA LYS A 49 -26.38 74.40 4.13
C LYS A 49 -25.34 73.37 3.86
N LEU A 50 -24.10 73.75 3.61
CA LEU A 50 -22.90 72.86 3.78
C LEU A 50 -22.51 72.67 5.28
N ASP A 51 -23.45 72.21 6.04
CA ASP A 51 -23.25 71.90 7.47
C ASP A 51 -22.36 70.73 7.73
N ARG A 52 -21.84 70.56 8.95
CA ARG A 52 -20.94 69.41 9.32
C ARG A 52 -21.55 68.05 8.98
N ARG A 53 -22.89 67.95 9.12
CA ARG A 53 -23.63 66.69 8.81
C ARG A 53 -23.58 66.35 7.30
N ASN A 54 -23.72 67.29 6.45
CA ASN A 54 -23.73 67.13 4.99
C ASN A 54 -22.31 66.89 4.42
N LYS A 55 -21.27 67.41 5.08
CA LYS A 55 -19.86 67.06 4.76
C LYS A 55 -19.51 65.63 5.15
N LEU A 56 -20.00 65.11 6.28
CA LEU A 56 -19.91 63.73 6.70
C LEU A 56 -20.63 62.83 5.72
N ALA A 57 -21.80 63.19 5.20
CA ALA A 57 -22.53 62.41 4.20
C ALA A 57 -21.74 62.28 2.87
N LEU A 58 -21.04 63.28 2.42
CA LEU A 58 -20.17 63.24 1.24
C LEU A 58 -18.94 62.39 1.45
N LEU A 59 -18.38 62.40 2.67
CA LEU A 59 -17.30 61.51 3.05
C LEU A 59 -17.74 60.03 3.10
N TRP A 60 -18.91 59.78 3.69
CA TRP A 60 -19.49 58.43 3.72
C TRP A 60 -19.75 57.88 2.31
N HIS A 61 -20.24 58.76 1.41
CA HIS A 61 -20.47 58.37 0.02
C HIS A 61 -19.15 58.10 -0.73
N SER A 62 -18.10 58.89 -0.45
CA SER A 62 -16.77 58.63 -1.02
C SER A 62 -16.11 57.35 -0.51
N LEU A 63 -16.51 56.86 0.68
CA LEU A 63 -16.12 55.51 1.17
C LEU A 63 -16.81 54.37 0.41
N GLY A 64 -18.02 54.62 -0.15
CA GLY A 64 -18.66 53.66 -1.09
C GLY A 64 -17.82 53.36 -2.33
N ALA A 65 -17.06 54.38 -2.79
CA ALA A 65 -16.11 54.20 -3.87
C ALA A 65 -15.00 53.20 -3.57
N PHE A 66 -14.67 52.98 -2.29
CA PHE A 66 -13.70 51.94 -1.88
C PHE A 66 -14.24 50.52 -2.08
N MET A 67 -15.51 50.32 -1.76
CA MET A 67 -16.17 49.00 -2.00
C MET A 67 -16.29 48.74 -3.50
N ASP A 68 -16.63 49.73 -4.30
CA ASP A 68 -16.69 49.61 -5.76
C ASP A 68 -15.30 49.34 -6.37
N ALA A 69 -14.27 50.03 -5.90
CA ALA A 69 -12.87 49.77 -6.29
C ALA A 69 -12.41 48.37 -5.91
N LEU A 70 -12.82 47.87 -4.74
CA LEU A 70 -12.55 46.48 -4.32
C LEU A 70 -13.30 45.47 -5.18
N TRP A 71 -14.55 45.76 -5.55
CA TRP A 71 -15.35 44.87 -6.39
C TRP A 71 -14.79 44.74 -7.82
N LEU A 72 -14.09 45.77 -8.31
CA LEU A 72 -13.39 45.74 -9.59
C LEU A 72 -12.05 45.00 -9.57
N GLN A 73 -11.49 44.68 -8.39
CA GLN A 73 -10.22 43.94 -8.25
C GLN A 73 -10.26 42.49 -8.80
N PRO A 74 -11.30 41.67 -8.55
CA PRO A 74 -11.37 40.32 -9.12
C PRO A 74 -11.26 40.35 -10.66
N ARG A 75 -11.97 41.21 -11.33
CA ARG A 75 -11.91 41.39 -12.79
C ARG A 75 -10.51 41.77 -13.28
N ARG A 76 -9.79 42.60 -12.53
CA ARG A 76 -8.40 42.92 -12.83
C ARG A 76 -7.48 41.69 -12.75
N LEU A 77 -7.63 40.90 -11.69
CA LEU A 77 -6.84 39.68 -11.50
C LEU A 77 -7.16 38.68 -12.59
N GLU A 78 -8.41 38.50 -12.97
CA GLU A 78 -8.85 37.63 -14.07
C GLU A 78 -8.21 38.01 -15.40
N ASP A 79 -8.29 39.32 -15.80
CA ASP A 79 -7.73 39.82 -17.05
C ASP A 79 -6.19 39.64 -17.10
N GLU A 80 -5.51 39.94 -16.00
CA GLU A 80 -4.06 39.82 -15.92
C GLU A 80 -3.65 38.33 -15.91
N MET A 81 -4.40 37.42 -15.23
CA MET A 81 -4.17 36.00 -15.24
C MET A 81 -4.38 35.39 -16.62
N ILE A 82 -5.45 35.78 -17.33
CA ILE A 82 -5.71 35.28 -18.69
C ILE A 82 -4.58 35.69 -19.64
N GLN A 83 -4.08 36.94 -19.51
CA GLN A 83 -2.96 37.42 -20.30
C GLN A 83 -1.67 36.63 -19.99
N ASP A 84 -1.36 36.43 -18.71
CA ASP A 84 -0.19 35.71 -18.27
C ASP A 84 -0.26 34.23 -18.74
N LEU A 85 -1.46 33.62 -18.69
CA LEU A 85 -1.69 32.24 -19.17
C LEU A 85 -1.51 32.13 -20.68
N ARG A 86 -2.11 33.04 -21.46
CA ARG A 86 -1.94 33.08 -22.94
C ARG A 86 -0.48 33.28 -23.33
N PHE A 87 0.22 34.14 -22.58
CA PHE A 87 1.65 34.35 -22.81
C PHE A 87 2.46 33.09 -22.50
N GLY A 88 2.18 32.47 -21.36
CA GLY A 88 2.81 31.20 -20.94
C GLY A 88 2.63 30.10 -22.01
N LEU A 89 1.40 29.88 -22.45
CA LEU A 89 1.09 28.90 -23.51
C LEU A 89 1.84 29.18 -24.83
N ARG A 90 1.88 30.44 -25.27
CA ARG A 90 2.63 30.80 -26.47
C ARG A 90 4.14 30.54 -26.33
N MET A 91 4.69 30.78 -25.11
CA MET A 91 6.10 30.56 -24.84
C MET A 91 6.45 29.06 -24.76
N LEU A 92 5.53 28.23 -24.28
CA LEU A 92 5.67 26.77 -24.29
C LEU A 92 5.66 26.24 -25.74
N LEU A 93 4.77 26.74 -26.59
CA LEU A 93 4.70 26.35 -28.01
C LEU A 93 5.91 26.79 -28.82
N LYS A 94 6.53 27.94 -28.50
CA LYS A 94 7.74 28.42 -29.18
C LYS A 94 9.00 27.57 -28.91
N ASN A 95 9.01 26.77 -27.84
CA ASN A 95 10.16 25.94 -27.45
C ASN A 95 9.75 24.48 -27.25
N PRO A 96 9.38 23.76 -28.32
CA PRO A 96 8.73 22.45 -28.19
C PRO A 96 9.63 21.40 -27.53
N GLY A 97 10.93 21.39 -27.79
CA GLY A 97 11.85 20.41 -27.17
C GLY A 97 11.96 20.54 -25.67
N PHE A 98 12.09 21.78 -25.15
CA PHE A 98 12.08 22.03 -23.71
C PHE A 98 10.74 21.62 -23.09
N THR A 99 9.65 22.07 -23.70
CA THR A 99 8.28 21.85 -23.19
C THR A 99 7.96 20.35 -23.14
N LEU A 100 8.33 19.60 -24.17
CA LEU A 100 8.11 18.17 -24.23
C LEU A 100 8.86 17.43 -23.11
N VAL A 101 10.16 17.73 -22.93
CA VAL A 101 10.97 17.11 -21.87
C VAL A 101 10.41 17.44 -20.50
N ALA A 102 10.08 18.71 -20.23
CA ALA A 102 9.54 19.12 -18.95
C ALA A 102 8.17 18.49 -18.68
N ILE A 103 7.26 18.46 -19.67
CA ILE A 103 5.94 17.83 -19.53
C ILE A 103 6.07 16.33 -19.28
N LEU A 104 6.89 15.62 -20.06
CA LEU A 104 7.07 14.17 -19.88
C LEU A 104 7.70 13.83 -18.53
N THR A 105 8.72 14.61 -18.10
CA THR A 105 9.36 14.42 -16.80
C THR A 105 8.37 14.57 -15.65
N LEU A 106 7.57 15.65 -15.66
CA LEU A 106 6.56 15.89 -14.63
C LEU A 106 5.40 14.90 -14.73
N ALA A 107 4.94 14.58 -15.94
CA ALA A 107 3.84 13.64 -16.15
C ALA A 107 4.16 12.25 -15.58
N VAL A 108 5.40 11.76 -15.76
CA VAL A 108 5.86 10.50 -15.16
C VAL A 108 5.86 10.62 -13.63
N GLY A 109 6.40 11.70 -13.07
CA GLY A 109 6.44 11.90 -11.62
C GLY A 109 5.04 12.03 -11.00
N ILE A 110 4.16 12.86 -11.58
CA ILE A 110 2.78 13.05 -11.10
C ILE A 110 1.97 11.76 -11.32
N GLY A 111 2.10 11.13 -12.48
CA GLY A 111 1.37 9.90 -12.82
C GLY A 111 1.71 8.73 -11.90
N ALA A 112 3.00 8.52 -11.59
CA ALA A 112 3.44 7.50 -10.65
C ALA A 112 2.90 7.77 -9.23
N ASN A 113 2.97 9.04 -8.76
CA ASN A 113 2.39 9.42 -7.47
C ASN A 113 0.88 9.19 -7.43
N THR A 114 0.16 9.58 -8.47
CA THR A 114 -1.29 9.39 -8.56
C THR A 114 -1.66 7.91 -8.56
N ALA A 115 -0.93 7.07 -9.31
CA ALA A 115 -1.19 5.63 -9.37
C ALA A 115 -0.97 4.94 -8.01
N ILE A 116 0.16 5.22 -7.34
CA ILE A 116 0.43 4.65 -6.01
C ILE A 116 -0.51 5.25 -4.95
N PHE A 117 -0.82 6.55 -5.03
CA PHE A 117 -1.80 7.14 -4.13
C PHE A 117 -3.20 6.53 -4.30
N SER A 118 -3.61 6.14 -5.51
CA SER A 118 -4.88 5.42 -5.72
C SER A 118 -4.93 4.11 -4.94
N VAL A 119 -3.80 3.36 -4.91
CA VAL A 119 -3.68 2.14 -4.10
C VAL A 119 -3.73 2.45 -2.61
N VAL A 120 -2.94 3.43 -2.17
CA VAL A 120 -2.89 3.87 -0.76
C VAL A 120 -4.27 4.37 -0.31
N ASN A 121 -4.97 5.14 -1.15
CA ASN A 121 -6.31 5.65 -0.87
C ASN A 121 -7.32 4.50 -0.69
N ALA A 122 -7.36 3.56 -1.62
CA ALA A 122 -8.29 2.43 -1.57
C ALA A 122 -8.02 1.50 -0.37
N VAL A 123 -6.73 1.23 -0.06
CA VAL A 123 -6.35 0.23 0.95
C VAL A 123 -6.26 0.84 2.35
N LEU A 124 -5.71 2.07 2.51
CA LEU A 124 -5.41 2.64 3.83
C LEU A 124 -6.31 3.80 4.24
N LEU A 125 -6.79 4.63 3.29
CA LEU A 125 -7.47 5.88 3.63
C LEU A 125 -8.98 5.79 3.49
N ARG A 126 -9.48 5.03 2.52
CA ARG A 126 -10.91 4.90 2.29
C ARG A 126 -11.54 4.13 3.44
N PRO A 127 -12.56 4.68 4.12
CA PRO A 127 -13.23 4.00 5.22
C PRO A 127 -13.84 2.67 4.77
N LEU A 128 -13.95 1.72 5.69
CA LEU A 128 -14.64 0.45 5.48
C LEU A 128 -16.14 0.72 5.25
N PRO A 129 -16.87 -0.16 4.51
CA PRO A 129 -18.27 0.04 4.17
C PRO A 129 -19.22 -0.29 5.35
N TYR A 130 -18.87 0.18 6.54
CA TYR A 130 -19.63 -0.01 7.77
C TYR A 130 -19.96 1.34 8.40
N GLN A 131 -20.97 1.36 9.26
CA GLN A 131 -21.29 2.56 10.02
C GLN A 131 -20.16 2.89 10.99
N ASP A 132 -19.74 4.17 11.07
CA ASP A 132 -18.65 4.65 11.94
C ASP A 132 -17.45 3.68 12.01
N PRO A 133 -16.79 3.36 10.88
CA PRO A 133 -15.79 2.29 10.81
C PRO A 133 -14.55 2.56 11.68
N ASP A 134 -14.25 3.84 11.95
CA ASP A 134 -13.14 4.25 12.81
C ASP A 134 -13.33 3.87 14.28
N ARG A 135 -14.53 3.38 14.66
CA ARG A 135 -14.86 2.92 16.01
C ARG A 135 -14.91 1.40 16.13
N LEU A 136 -14.65 0.68 15.02
CA LEU A 136 -14.65 -0.77 15.00
C LEU A 136 -13.27 -1.34 15.33
N ALA A 137 -13.24 -2.35 16.20
CA ALA A 137 -12.03 -3.07 16.58
C ALA A 137 -12.23 -4.58 16.52
N MET A 138 -11.16 -5.30 16.20
CA MET A 138 -11.03 -6.73 16.51
C MET A 138 -10.38 -6.86 17.88
N LEU A 139 -10.90 -7.78 18.69
CA LEU A 139 -10.35 -8.13 19.97
C LEU A 139 -9.80 -9.56 19.90
N TRP A 140 -8.52 -9.69 20.19
CA TRP A 140 -7.79 -10.95 20.14
C TRP A 140 -7.32 -11.35 21.51
N THR A 141 -7.26 -12.64 21.79
CA THR A 141 -6.51 -13.14 22.94
C THR A 141 -5.03 -12.85 22.71
N ASP A 142 -4.36 -12.30 23.74
CA ASP A 142 -2.93 -11.93 23.73
C ASP A 142 -2.21 -12.68 24.86
N ASP A 143 -1.15 -13.42 24.49
CA ASP A 143 -0.23 -14.01 25.46
C ASP A 143 1.22 -13.61 25.12
N PRO A 144 1.70 -12.47 25.66
CA PRO A 144 3.05 -12.00 25.40
C PRO A 144 4.14 -12.97 25.85
N LYS A 145 3.90 -13.81 26.86
CA LYS A 145 4.88 -14.81 27.37
C LYS A 145 5.13 -15.90 26.33
N ARG A 146 4.11 -16.24 25.55
CA ARG A 146 4.16 -17.23 24.49
C ARG A 146 4.33 -16.59 23.11
N ASN A 147 4.52 -15.27 23.02
CA ASN A 147 4.60 -14.50 21.78
C ASN A 147 3.36 -14.61 20.87
N ILE A 148 2.20 -14.90 21.48
CA ILE A 148 0.90 -14.92 20.81
C ILE A 148 0.27 -13.54 20.94
N ARG A 149 -0.07 -12.91 19.80
CA ARG A 149 -0.63 -11.55 19.75
C ARG A 149 -2.04 -11.47 19.19
N GLU A 150 -2.43 -12.44 18.39
CA GLU A 150 -3.69 -12.42 17.64
C GLU A 150 -4.28 -13.84 17.60
N GLU A 151 -4.66 -14.38 18.74
CA GLU A 151 -5.34 -15.66 18.84
C GLU A 151 -6.85 -15.45 19.01
N GLY A 152 -7.65 -16.44 18.61
CA GLY A 152 -9.08 -16.44 18.86
C GLY A 152 -9.41 -16.39 20.36
N THR A 153 -10.66 -16.37 20.66
CA THR A 153 -11.12 -16.48 22.06
C THR A 153 -12.19 -17.55 22.21
N SER A 154 -12.40 -17.98 23.44
CA SER A 154 -13.49 -18.89 23.75
C SER A 154 -14.81 -18.15 23.89
N TYR A 155 -15.92 -18.85 23.73
CA TYR A 155 -17.25 -18.29 23.95
C TYR A 155 -17.46 -17.79 25.41
N PRO A 156 -17.04 -18.52 26.47
CA PRO A 156 -17.12 -17.99 27.83
C PRO A 156 -16.28 -16.71 28.02
N ASN A 157 -15.08 -16.61 27.49
CA ASN A 157 -14.26 -15.40 27.58
C ASN A 157 -14.93 -14.22 26.87
N PHE A 158 -15.53 -14.45 25.68
CA PHE A 158 -16.33 -13.43 25.01
C PHE A 158 -17.47 -12.92 25.86
N LEU A 159 -18.22 -13.80 26.54
CA LEU A 159 -19.31 -13.39 27.45
C LEU A 159 -18.81 -12.54 28.60
N ASP A 160 -17.66 -12.91 29.19
CA ASP A 160 -17.04 -12.12 30.26
C ASP A 160 -16.58 -10.75 29.71
N TRP A 161 -15.95 -10.69 28.55
CA TRP A 161 -15.58 -9.43 27.93
C TRP A 161 -16.79 -8.55 27.65
N ARG A 162 -17.87 -9.14 27.12
CA ARG A 162 -19.10 -8.44 26.79
C ARG A 162 -19.81 -7.88 28.04
N SER A 163 -19.83 -8.63 29.12
CA SER A 163 -20.52 -8.23 30.38
C SER A 163 -19.72 -7.21 31.21
N GLN A 164 -18.38 -7.26 31.16
CA GLN A 164 -17.53 -6.45 32.05
C GLN A 164 -17.03 -5.16 31.37
N ASN A 165 -17.05 -5.04 30.05
CA ASN A 165 -16.57 -3.83 29.36
C ASN A 165 -17.57 -2.66 29.53
N GLN A 166 -17.01 -1.43 29.53
CA GLN A 166 -17.79 -0.19 29.60
C GLN A 166 -17.54 0.73 28.43
N LEU A 167 -16.45 0.51 27.67
CA LEU A 167 -16.02 1.38 26.58
C LEU A 167 -16.55 0.93 25.22
N PHE A 168 -16.96 -0.31 25.06
CA PHE A 168 -17.65 -0.76 23.86
C PHE A 168 -19.16 -0.56 24.00
N SER A 169 -19.82 -0.22 22.89
CA SER A 169 -21.29 -0.18 22.81
C SER A 169 -21.87 -1.57 22.74
N ASP A 170 -21.22 -2.47 22.02
CA ASP A 170 -21.51 -3.90 21.99
C ASP A 170 -20.31 -4.68 21.45
N LEU A 171 -20.27 -5.99 21.72
CA LEU A 171 -19.34 -6.97 21.18
C LEU A 171 -20.10 -8.08 20.46
N ALA A 172 -19.60 -8.50 19.30
CA ALA A 172 -20.13 -9.62 18.52
C ALA A 172 -19.03 -10.64 18.25
N ILE A 173 -19.41 -11.89 17.99
CA ILE A 173 -18.46 -12.94 17.62
C ILE A 173 -18.71 -13.46 16.21
N CYS A 174 -17.64 -13.93 15.59
CA CYS A 174 -17.68 -14.68 14.34
C CYS A 174 -16.65 -15.80 14.36
N SER A 175 -16.87 -16.83 13.56
CA SER A 175 -15.93 -17.94 13.36
C SER A 175 -14.66 -17.48 12.61
N ARG A 176 -13.71 -18.41 12.42
CA ARG A 176 -12.45 -18.12 11.71
C ARG A 176 -12.50 -18.45 10.21
N GLY A 177 -13.66 -18.36 9.59
CA GLY A 177 -13.89 -18.83 8.22
C GLY A 177 -14.21 -20.32 8.20
N ASN A 178 -15.39 -20.62 7.74
CA ASN A 178 -15.88 -21.98 7.72
C ASN A 178 -16.27 -22.40 6.29
N PRO A 179 -15.44 -23.20 5.63
CA PRO A 179 -15.82 -23.71 4.34
C PRO A 179 -17.02 -24.63 4.50
N VAL A 180 -18.08 -24.37 3.75
CA VAL A 180 -19.28 -25.20 3.69
C VAL A 180 -19.51 -25.68 2.28
N ILE A 181 -20.23 -26.79 2.12
CA ILE A 181 -20.57 -27.37 0.84
C ILE A 181 -22.05 -27.19 0.62
N LEU A 182 -22.39 -26.53 -0.49
CA LEU A 182 -23.76 -26.44 -0.99
C LEU A 182 -24.05 -27.68 -1.84
N THR A 183 -24.92 -28.55 -1.37
CA THR A 183 -25.23 -29.85 -2.03
C THR A 183 -26.46 -29.81 -2.94
N SER A 184 -27.29 -28.76 -2.84
CA SER A 184 -28.42 -28.54 -3.71
C SER A 184 -28.00 -27.98 -5.09
N GLY A 185 -27.92 -28.80 -6.13
CA GLY A 185 -27.52 -28.44 -7.50
C GLY A 185 -26.84 -29.60 -8.22
N ASP A 186 -26.43 -29.40 -9.48
CA ASP A 186 -25.85 -30.45 -10.33
C ASP A 186 -24.44 -30.87 -9.84
N GLU A 187 -23.69 -29.94 -9.30
CA GLU A 187 -22.38 -30.23 -8.70
C GLU A 187 -22.28 -29.60 -7.29
N PRO A 188 -21.64 -30.31 -6.33
CA PRO A 188 -21.37 -29.75 -5.00
C PRO A 188 -20.44 -28.55 -5.10
N GLU A 189 -20.86 -27.42 -4.54
CA GLU A 189 -20.08 -26.17 -4.55
C GLU A 189 -19.55 -25.87 -3.15
N ARG A 190 -18.23 -25.69 -3.01
CA ARG A 190 -17.64 -25.19 -1.78
C ARG A 190 -17.70 -23.68 -1.75
N VAL A 191 -18.31 -23.10 -0.72
CA VAL A 191 -18.33 -21.68 -0.45
C VAL A 191 -17.76 -21.37 0.93
N MET A 192 -17.28 -20.16 1.13
CA MET A 192 -16.89 -19.69 2.46
C MET A 192 -18.11 -19.18 3.21
N GLY A 193 -18.41 -19.81 4.32
CA GLY A 193 -19.41 -19.36 5.28
C GLY A 193 -18.77 -18.80 6.56
N GLU A 194 -19.56 -18.12 7.36
CA GLU A 194 -19.20 -17.68 8.70
C GLU A 194 -20.36 -17.95 9.67
N TYR A 195 -20.02 -18.44 10.85
CA TYR A 195 -20.96 -18.47 11.97
C TYR A 195 -20.82 -17.15 12.72
N VAL A 196 -21.94 -16.45 12.94
CA VAL A 196 -21.92 -15.11 13.53
C VAL A 196 -22.98 -14.95 14.60
N SER A 197 -22.72 -14.15 15.63
CA SER A 197 -23.76 -13.79 16.62
C SER A 197 -24.82 -12.88 15.99
N ALA A 198 -26.04 -12.96 16.46
CA ALA A 198 -27.18 -12.21 15.94
C ALA A 198 -26.96 -10.69 15.89
N ASN A 199 -26.17 -10.16 16.82
CA ASN A 199 -25.89 -8.74 16.89
C ASN A 199 -24.79 -8.25 15.94
N LEU A 200 -24.14 -9.12 15.14
CA LEU A 200 -23.04 -8.71 14.24
C LEU A 200 -23.49 -7.65 13.23
N PHE A 201 -24.56 -7.91 12.48
CA PHE A 201 -25.03 -6.98 11.43
C PHE A 201 -25.50 -5.64 12.01
N PRO A 202 -26.30 -5.60 13.10
CA PRO A 202 -26.59 -4.35 13.82
C PRO A 202 -25.33 -3.64 14.32
N LEU A 203 -24.34 -4.38 14.83
CA LEU A 203 -23.07 -3.82 15.29
C LEU A 203 -22.30 -3.18 14.12
N LEU A 204 -22.31 -3.79 12.94
CA LEU A 204 -21.71 -3.22 11.73
C LEU A 204 -22.55 -2.09 11.13
N GLY A 205 -23.83 -1.93 11.56
CA GLY A 205 -24.74 -0.92 11.07
C GLY A 205 -25.17 -1.15 9.61
N VAL A 206 -25.26 -2.42 9.18
CA VAL A 206 -25.61 -2.77 7.81
C VAL A 206 -26.95 -3.53 7.81
N ASN A 207 -27.86 -3.04 6.96
CA ASN A 207 -29.16 -3.69 6.75
C ASN A 207 -29.11 -4.59 5.51
N PRO A 208 -29.84 -5.70 5.47
CA PRO A 208 -29.95 -6.54 4.30
C PRO A 208 -30.64 -5.81 3.14
N ALA A 209 -30.29 -6.17 1.91
CA ALA A 209 -30.96 -5.67 0.70
C ALA A 209 -32.35 -6.32 0.49
N LEU A 210 -32.48 -7.59 0.92
CA LEU A 210 -33.76 -8.35 0.91
C LEU A 210 -33.92 -9.12 2.20
N GLY A 211 -35.17 -9.24 2.70
CA GLY A 211 -35.48 -10.00 3.89
C GLY A 211 -34.99 -9.32 5.18
N HIS A 212 -34.48 -10.11 6.11
CA HIS A 212 -33.98 -9.66 7.43
C HIS A 212 -32.71 -10.42 7.82
N VAL A 213 -32.01 -9.94 8.84
CA VAL A 213 -30.86 -10.62 9.47
C VAL A 213 -31.34 -11.44 10.67
N PHE A 214 -30.45 -12.21 11.28
CA PHE A 214 -30.76 -13.03 12.47
C PHE A 214 -31.27 -12.17 13.63
N SER A 215 -32.22 -12.76 14.35
CA SER A 215 -32.68 -12.25 15.63
C SER A 215 -32.02 -13.02 16.79
N ALA A 216 -32.08 -12.46 18.00
CA ALA A 216 -31.68 -13.19 19.19
C ALA A 216 -32.52 -14.45 19.44
N ASP A 217 -33.78 -14.46 18.96
CA ASP A 217 -34.67 -15.61 19.02
C ASP A 217 -34.22 -16.75 18.10
N ASP A 218 -33.75 -16.43 16.91
CA ASP A 218 -33.15 -17.42 15.99
C ASP A 218 -31.92 -18.09 16.59
N GLU A 219 -31.08 -17.30 17.27
CA GLU A 219 -29.92 -17.80 17.97
C GLU A 219 -30.28 -18.71 19.15
N GLN A 220 -31.24 -18.29 20.00
CA GLN A 220 -31.70 -19.07 21.16
C GLN A 220 -32.37 -20.39 20.76
N ARG A 221 -33.08 -20.40 19.63
CA ARG A 221 -33.78 -21.59 19.14
C ARG A 221 -32.91 -22.50 18.30
N HIS A 222 -31.64 -22.17 18.10
CA HIS A 222 -30.73 -22.87 17.19
C HIS A 222 -31.34 -23.00 15.77
N ALA A 223 -31.99 -21.90 15.32
CA ALA A 223 -32.69 -21.92 14.04
C ALA A 223 -31.71 -22.06 12.87
N ARG A 224 -31.97 -23.00 11.99
CA ARG A 224 -31.21 -23.18 10.76
C ARG A 224 -31.64 -22.19 9.70
N VAL A 225 -31.12 -20.99 9.84
CA VAL A 225 -31.37 -19.86 8.94
C VAL A 225 -30.04 -19.36 8.36
N VAL A 226 -30.10 -18.80 7.16
CA VAL A 226 -28.91 -18.33 6.45
C VAL A 226 -29.16 -16.97 5.80
N VAL A 227 -28.17 -16.10 5.89
CA VAL A 227 -28.08 -14.84 5.15
C VAL A 227 -27.07 -15.01 4.03
N LEU A 228 -27.43 -14.63 2.82
CA LEU A 228 -26.59 -14.79 1.64
C LEU A 228 -25.84 -13.50 1.29
N SER A 229 -24.65 -13.63 0.71
CA SER A 229 -24.01 -12.51 0.02
C SER A 229 -24.74 -12.20 -1.29
N HIS A 230 -24.64 -10.95 -1.72
CA HIS A 230 -25.19 -10.54 -3.01
C HIS A 230 -24.64 -11.37 -4.18
N GLY A 231 -23.34 -11.69 -4.16
CA GLY A 231 -22.72 -12.50 -5.20
C GLY A 231 -23.25 -13.93 -5.27
N LEU A 232 -23.45 -14.58 -4.13
CA LEU A 232 -24.02 -15.93 -4.09
C LEU A 232 -25.48 -15.93 -4.55
N TRP A 233 -26.27 -14.95 -4.12
CA TRP A 233 -27.66 -14.78 -4.56
C TRP A 233 -27.78 -14.59 -6.07
N GLN A 234 -26.95 -13.72 -6.67
CA GLN A 234 -26.94 -13.54 -8.12
C GLN A 234 -26.54 -14.81 -8.86
N ARG A 235 -25.43 -15.44 -8.46
CA ARG A 235 -24.86 -16.59 -9.18
C ARG A 235 -25.74 -17.82 -9.09
N ARG A 236 -26.30 -18.11 -7.91
CA ARG A 236 -27.02 -19.36 -7.67
C ARG A 236 -28.53 -19.23 -7.83
N PHE A 237 -29.10 -18.08 -7.52
CA PHE A 237 -30.53 -17.85 -7.56
C PHE A 237 -30.96 -16.88 -8.67
N GLY A 238 -30.04 -16.48 -9.55
CA GLY A 238 -30.31 -15.57 -10.66
C GLY A 238 -30.91 -14.22 -10.23
N ALA A 239 -30.56 -13.74 -9.03
CA ALA A 239 -31.10 -12.53 -8.41
C ALA A 239 -32.64 -12.56 -8.22
N ALA A 240 -33.24 -13.75 -8.06
CA ALA A 240 -34.68 -13.91 -7.84
C ALA A 240 -35.08 -13.32 -6.48
N THR A 241 -36.13 -12.50 -6.46
CA THR A 241 -36.63 -11.83 -5.24
C THR A 241 -37.37 -12.78 -4.31
N ASP A 242 -37.86 -13.92 -4.83
CA ASP A 242 -38.55 -14.99 -4.09
C ASP A 242 -37.61 -15.97 -3.40
N VAL A 243 -36.28 -15.60 -3.26
CA VAL A 243 -35.29 -16.42 -2.57
C VAL A 243 -35.54 -16.53 -1.06
N ILE A 244 -36.18 -15.52 -0.47
CA ILE A 244 -36.55 -15.52 0.95
C ILE A 244 -37.53 -16.61 1.26
N GLY A 245 -37.25 -17.44 2.28
CA GLY A 245 -38.00 -18.59 2.67
C GLY A 245 -37.61 -19.89 1.97
N LYS A 246 -36.81 -19.86 0.89
CA LYS A 246 -36.32 -21.08 0.22
C LYS A 246 -35.30 -21.80 1.11
N ALA A 247 -35.31 -23.12 1.00
CA ALA A 247 -34.30 -23.95 1.67
C ALA A 247 -33.03 -24.03 0.82
N LEU A 248 -31.89 -23.85 1.46
CA LEU A 248 -30.55 -24.07 0.92
C LEU A 248 -29.91 -25.22 1.70
N GLU A 249 -29.45 -26.23 1.03
CA GLU A 249 -28.80 -27.35 1.67
C GLU A 249 -27.31 -27.05 1.89
N ILE A 250 -26.92 -26.89 3.16
CA ILE A 250 -25.55 -26.57 3.60
C ILE A 250 -25.00 -27.78 4.38
N ASN A 251 -23.93 -28.38 3.89
CA ASN A 251 -23.31 -29.58 4.47
C ASN A 251 -24.31 -30.75 4.66
N GLY A 252 -25.29 -30.90 3.74
CA GLY A 252 -26.33 -31.93 3.82
C GLY A 252 -27.45 -31.60 4.79
N GLN A 253 -27.56 -30.37 5.26
CA GLN A 253 -28.64 -29.92 6.15
C GLN A 253 -29.35 -28.71 5.56
N ALA A 254 -30.70 -28.72 5.60
CA ALA A 254 -31.50 -27.62 5.06
C ALA A 254 -31.47 -26.40 5.99
N SER A 255 -31.04 -25.25 5.49
CA SER A 255 -31.10 -23.95 6.14
C SER A 255 -32.01 -23.02 5.36
N GLN A 256 -32.90 -22.27 6.02
CA GLN A 256 -33.84 -21.35 5.37
C GLN A 256 -33.17 -20.02 5.05
N VAL A 257 -33.26 -19.56 3.82
CA VAL A 257 -32.76 -18.23 3.43
C VAL A 257 -33.69 -17.16 4.00
N ILE A 258 -33.16 -16.28 4.86
CA ILE A 258 -33.92 -15.20 5.51
C ILE A 258 -33.53 -13.81 5.01
N GLY A 259 -32.35 -13.65 4.43
CA GLY A 259 -31.86 -12.36 3.98
C GLY A 259 -30.77 -12.44 2.94
N VAL A 260 -30.59 -11.33 2.21
CA VAL A 260 -29.51 -11.11 1.25
C VAL A 260 -28.84 -9.78 1.58
N MET A 261 -27.51 -9.80 1.72
CA MET A 261 -26.73 -8.59 2.01
C MET A 261 -26.55 -7.71 0.76
N PRO A 262 -26.28 -6.39 0.93
CA PRO A 262 -25.98 -5.48 -0.16
C PRO A 262 -24.74 -5.90 -0.96
N ALA A 263 -24.61 -5.41 -2.20
CA ALA A 263 -23.51 -5.77 -3.11
C ALA A 263 -22.12 -5.36 -2.62
N ASP A 264 -22.03 -4.30 -1.84
CA ASP A 264 -20.80 -3.75 -1.26
C ASP A 264 -20.46 -4.31 0.13
N PHE A 265 -21.34 -5.14 0.70
CA PHE A 265 -21.12 -5.77 2.01
C PHE A 265 -20.23 -7.01 1.89
N TYR A 266 -19.23 -7.05 2.72
CA TYR A 266 -18.39 -8.24 2.96
C TYR A 266 -17.90 -8.23 4.41
N PHE A 267 -17.90 -9.36 5.07
CA PHE A 267 -17.35 -9.54 6.42
C PHE A 267 -17.18 -11.03 6.73
N PRO A 268 -16.05 -11.47 7.29
CA PRO A 268 -14.80 -10.72 7.55
C PRO A 268 -13.93 -10.56 6.30
N THR A 269 -14.21 -11.30 5.23
CA THR A 269 -13.47 -11.26 3.96
C THR A 269 -14.42 -11.19 2.77
N LYS A 270 -13.92 -10.78 1.60
CA LYS A 270 -14.71 -10.78 0.34
C LYS A 270 -15.10 -12.19 -0.11
N ASP A 271 -14.38 -13.19 0.34
CA ASP A 271 -14.68 -14.60 -0.01
C ASP A 271 -15.85 -15.14 0.77
N THR A 272 -16.30 -14.47 1.85
CA THR A 272 -17.46 -14.90 2.64
C THR A 272 -18.74 -14.72 1.84
N GLN A 273 -19.48 -15.82 1.63
CA GLN A 273 -20.63 -15.86 0.76
C GLN A 273 -21.94 -16.10 1.49
N LEU A 274 -21.89 -16.60 2.72
CA LEU A 274 -23.06 -16.80 3.56
C LEU A 274 -22.72 -16.69 5.05
N TRP A 275 -23.74 -16.42 5.85
CA TRP A 275 -23.65 -16.33 7.31
C TRP A 275 -24.74 -17.16 7.94
N GLU A 276 -24.40 -17.91 8.98
CA GLU A 276 -25.31 -18.69 9.82
C GLU A 276 -25.15 -18.29 11.29
N PRO A 277 -26.17 -18.49 12.16
CA PRO A 277 -26.02 -18.22 13.60
C PRO A 277 -24.92 -19.06 14.24
N VAL A 278 -24.23 -18.51 15.23
CA VAL A 278 -23.15 -19.22 15.96
C VAL A 278 -23.61 -20.53 16.57
N THR A 279 -24.88 -20.61 16.98
CA THR A 279 -25.45 -21.76 17.68
C THR A 279 -25.71 -22.98 16.77
N VAL A 280 -25.66 -22.83 15.44
CA VAL A 280 -25.72 -23.94 14.50
C VAL A 280 -24.35 -24.41 14.04
N ALA A 281 -23.27 -23.82 14.58
CA ALA A 281 -21.91 -24.25 14.26
C ALA A 281 -21.73 -25.73 14.63
N TRP A 282 -21.12 -26.51 13.74
CA TRP A 282 -20.93 -27.95 13.95
C TRP A 282 -20.08 -28.30 15.20
N PHE A 283 -19.31 -27.35 15.66
CA PHE A 283 -18.45 -27.44 16.86
C PHE A 283 -19.07 -26.75 18.10
N TRP A 284 -20.30 -26.24 18.02
CA TRP A 284 -20.94 -25.48 19.09
C TRP A 284 -21.06 -26.29 20.38
N GLU A 285 -21.59 -27.49 20.30
CA GLU A 285 -21.82 -28.37 21.46
C GLU A 285 -20.53 -28.66 22.25
N GLY A 286 -19.38 -28.79 21.53
CA GLY A 286 -18.09 -29.04 22.15
C GLY A 286 -17.31 -27.79 22.55
N SER A 287 -17.73 -26.60 22.16
CA SER A 287 -16.92 -25.37 22.36
C SER A 287 -17.57 -24.28 23.21
N HIS A 288 -18.90 -24.25 23.27
CA HIS A 288 -19.61 -23.14 23.95
C HIS A 288 -19.40 -23.09 25.47
N ALA A 289 -19.09 -24.20 26.09
CA ALA A 289 -18.81 -24.30 27.55
C ALA A 289 -17.31 -24.32 27.86
N GLU A 290 -16.46 -24.54 26.86
CA GLU A 290 -15.01 -24.69 27.06
C GLU A 290 -14.30 -23.36 27.01
N ARG A 291 -13.64 -22.97 28.13
CA ARG A 291 -12.97 -21.68 28.26
C ARG A 291 -11.66 -21.59 27.43
N PHE A 292 -11.12 -22.68 27.01
CA PHE A 292 -9.83 -22.79 26.30
C PHE A 292 -9.98 -23.14 24.82
N ASN A 293 -11.21 -23.03 24.31
CA ASN A 293 -11.48 -23.30 22.89
C ASN A 293 -11.50 -21.96 22.10
N ASP A 294 -10.41 -21.63 21.44
CA ASP A 294 -10.19 -20.36 20.75
C ASP A 294 -10.83 -20.31 19.34
N ALA A 295 -12.05 -20.81 19.22
CA ALA A 295 -12.76 -20.94 17.95
C ALA A 295 -13.27 -19.60 17.38
N TRP A 296 -13.33 -18.55 18.19
CA TRP A 296 -14.06 -17.32 17.86
C TRP A 296 -13.16 -16.10 17.73
N ARG A 297 -13.55 -15.21 16.84
CA ARG A 297 -13.05 -13.84 16.71
C ARG A 297 -14.08 -12.89 17.31
N VAL A 298 -13.62 -11.86 18.00
CA VAL A 298 -14.49 -10.84 18.58
C VAL A 298 -14.32 -9.53 17.85
N ILE A 299 -15.44 -8.93 17.47
CA ILE A 299 -15.50 -7.58 16.95
C ILE A 299 -16.28 -6.70 17.90
N GLY A 300 -15.82 -5.47 18.13
CA GLY A 300 -16.47 -4.51 19.02
C GLY A 300 -16.59 -3.14 18.38
N ARG A 301 -17.64 -2.41 18.80
CA ARG A 301 -17.82 -1.01 18.46
C ARG A 301 -17.57 -0.14 19.68
N LEU A 302 -16.59 0.75 19.63
CA LEU A 302 -16.33 1.72 20.69
C LEU A 302 -17.50 2.70 20.85
N LYS A 303 -17.78 3.12 22.10
CA LYS A 303 -18.70 4.21 22.40
C LYS A 303 -18.18 5.54 21.81
N PRO A 304 -19.06 6.54 21.53
CA PRO A 304 -18.62 7.89 21.22
C PRO A 304 -17.64 8.40 22.28
N HIS A 305 -16.55 9.03 21.89
CA HIS A 305 -15.49 9.57 22.77
C HIS A 305 -14.55 8.55 23.42
N ALA A 306 -14.76 7.23 23.27
CA ALA A 306 -13.79 6.22 23.70
C ALA A 306 -12.65 6.12 22.68
N THR A 307 -11.42 5.98 23.17
CA THR A 307 -10.23 5.78 22.31
C THR A 307 -9.74 4.32 22.37
N PHE A 308 -9.04 3.88 21.34
CA PHE A 308 -8.44 2.53 21.32
C PHE A 308 -7.47 2.30 22.50
N ASN A 309 -6.73 3.33 22.91
CA ASN A 309 -5.81 3.21 24.06
C ASN A 309 -6.55 3.01 25.38
N GLN A 310 -7.69 3.68 25.56
CA GLN A 310 -8.54 3.46 26.75
C GLN A 310 -9.16 2.07 26.71
N ALA A 311 -9.68 1.64 25.58
CA ALA A 311 -10.22 0.29 25.40
C ALA A 311 -9.17 -0.79 25.66
N GLN A 312 -7.95 -0.61 25.17
CA GLN A 312 -6.84 -1.52 25.42
C GLN A 312 -6.54 -1.62 26.94
N ALA A 313 -6.50 -0.48 27.63
CA ALA A 313 -6.26 -0.47 29.07
C ALA A 313 -7.39 -1.16 29.87
N GLU A 314 -8.66 -0.93 29.49
CA GLU A 314 -9.83 -1.59 30.11
C GLU A 314 -9.78 -3.10 29.85
N MET A 315 -9.56 -3.52 28.62
CA MET A 315 -9.52 -4.93 28.26
C MET A 315 -8.35 -5.66 28.92
N ASN A 316 -7.21 -5.00 29.11
CA ASN A 316 -6.10 -5.54 29.90
C ASN A 316 -6.50 -5.76 31.38
N ALA A 317 -7.24 -4.82 31.95
CA ALA A 317 -7.73 -4.98 33.34
C ALA A 317 -8.77 -6.11 33.47
N ILE A 318 -9.63 -6.30 32.44
CA ILE A 318 -10.56 -7.44 32.38
C ILE A 318 -9.77 -8.73 32.28
N GLY A 319 -8.81 -8.81 31.40
CA GLY A 319 -7.95 -9.99 31.23
C GLY A 319 -7.22 -10.36 32.53
N GLN A 320 -6.68 -9.39 33.26
CA GLN A 320 -6.03 -9.64 34.55
C GLN A 320 -7.01 -10.18 35.60
N ARG A 321 -8.25 -9.69 35.63
CA ARG A 321 -9.29 -10.22 36.54
C ARG A 321 -9.66 -11.67 36.17
N LEU A 322 -9.81 -11.96 34.89
CA LEU A 322 -10.09 -13.31 34.43
C LEU A 322 -8.97 -14.28 34.80
N ALA A 323 -7.71 -13.86 34.65
CA ALA A 323 -6.54 -14.65 35.06
C ALA A 323 -6.50 -14.95 36.55
N GLN A 324 -7.03 -14.04 37.40
CA GLN A 324 -7.15 -14.27 38.84
C GLN A 324 -8.34 -15.15 39.19
N THR A 325 -9.46 -15.00 38.47
CA THR A 325 -10.70 -15.76 38.74
C THR A 325 -10.60 -17.20 38.27
N TYR A 326 -9.92 -17.40 37.15
CA TYR A 326 -9.71 -18.70 36.53
C TYR A 326 -8.20 -18.96 36.46
N PRO A 327 -7.58 -19.38 37.56
CA PRO A 327 -6.15 -19.63 37.55
C PRO A 327 -5.83 -20.68 36.51
N ILE A 328 -4.96 -20.29 35.62
CA ILE A 328 -4.47 -21.13 34.56
C ILE A 328 -3.63 -22.22 35.21
N THR A 329 -4.02 -23.48 35.04
CA THR A 329 -3.12 -24.58 35.28
C THR A 329 -2.03 -24.50 34.21
N GLU A 330 -0.83 -25.02 34.48
CA GLU A 330 0.29 -25.02 33.50
C GLU A 330 -0.10 -25.62 32.14
N ASP A 331 -1.23 -26.29 32.09
CA ASP A 331 -1.77 -26.98 30.92
C ASP A 331 -2.64 -26.12 30.03
N ASP A 332 -3.12 -24.99 30.54
CA ASP A 332 -4.13 -24.20 29.85
C ASP A 332 -3.50 -23.16 28.93
N PHE A 333 -3.96 -23.15 27.69
CA PHE A 333 -3.60 -22.23 26.63
C PHE A 333 -4.21 -20.82 26.83
N ALA A 334 -4.25 -20.35 28.04
CA ALA A 334 -4.97 -19.14 28.32
C ALA A 334 -4.03 -18.00 28.69
N GLY A 335 -3.58 -17.25 27.69
CA GLY A 335 -3.35 -15.85 27.90
C GLY A 335 -4.70 -15.17 28.04
N PHE A 336 -5.01 -14.58 29.20
CA PHE A 336 -6.19 -13.73 29.34
C PHE A 336 -5.92 -12.27 28.91
N GLY A 337 -4.74 -11.99 28.34
CA GLY A 337 -4.48 -10.70 27.71
C GLY A 337 -5.41 -10.49 26.54
N VAL A 338 -5.76 -9.23 26.28
CA VAL A 338 -6.61 -8.86 25.16
C VAL A 338 -5.89 -7.80 24.33
N ASN A 339 -5.73 -8.07 23.04
CA ASN A 339 -5.17 -7.13 22.09
C ASN A 339 -6.30 -6.49 21.27
N VAL A 340 -6.45 -5.18 21.39
CA VAL A 340 -7.48 -4.40 20.67
C VAL A 340 -6.88 -3.78 19.42
N VAL A 341 -7.28 -4.28 18.25
CA VAL A 341 -6.74 -3.86 16.96
C VAL A 341 -7.82 -3.12 16.17
N PRO A 342 -7.58 -1.87 15.69
CA PRO A 342 -8.53 -1.21 14.80
C PRO A 342 -8.85 -2.08 13.58
N LEU A 343 -10.14 -2.16 13.20
CA LEU A 343 -10.59 -3.10 12.16
C LEU A 343 -9.89 -2.87 10.81
N LEU A 344 -9.62 -1.62 10.44
CA LEU A 344 -8.89 -1.29 9.22
C LEU A 344 -7.44 -1.84 9.25
N VAL A 345 -6.78 -1.74 10.41
CA VAL A 345 -5.43 -2.28 10.60
C VAL A 345 -5.43 -3.80 10.51
N GLN A 346 -6.48 -4.44 11.04
CA GLN A 346 -6.65 -5.90 10.94
C GLN A 346 -6.76 -6.37 9.48
N PHE A 347 -7.55 -5.67 8.66
CA PHE A 347 -7.73 -6.04 7.26
C PHE A 347 -6.50 -5.76 6.39
N THR A 348 -5.77 -4.69 6.68
CA THR A 348 -4.62 -4.31 5.86
C THR A 348 -3.30 -4.97 6.29
N GLY A 349 -3.15 -5.23 7.59
CA GLY A 349 -1.91 -5.76 8.14
C GLY A 349 -0.75 -4.75 8.17
N LYS A 350 0.06 -4.78 9.21
CA LYS A 350 1.18 -3.83 9.42
C LYS A 350 2.24 -3.88 8.31
N ASN A 351 2.53 -5.07 7.78
CA ASN A 351 3.54 -5.25 6.74
C ASN A 351 3.12 -4.62 5.40
N LEU A 352 1.83 -4.77 5.02
CA LEU A 352 1.32 -4.15 3.80
C LEU A 352 1.26 -2.63 3.94
N GLN A 353 0.84 -2.12 5.10
CA GLN A 353 0.87 -0.68 5.39
C GLN A 353 2.28 -0.11 5.21
N LEU A 354 3.29 -0.74 5.82
CA LEU A 354 4.69 -0.32 5.69
C LEU A 354 5.15 -0.36 4.23
N ALA A 355 4.83 -1.43 3.50
CA ALA A 355 5.21 -1.56 2.09
C ALA A 355 4.58 -0.46 1.21
N LEU A 356 3.30 -0.14 1.41
CA LEU A 356 2.62 0.93 0.70
C LEU A 356 3.20 2.31 1.04
N LEU A 357 3.56 2.57 2.30
CA LEU A 357 4.23 3.81 2.70
C LEU A 357 5.63 3.94 2.09
N VAL A 358 6.39 2.85 2.02
CA VAL A 358 7.71 2.82 1.35
C VAL A 358 7.55 3.10 -0.14
N LEU A 359 6.56 2.48 -0.81
CA LEU A 359 6.28 2.74 -2.22
C LEU A 359 5.83 4.19 -2.46
N LEU A 360 5.00 4.74 -1.57
CA LEU A 360 4.60 6.15 -1.63
C LEU A 360 5.82 7.08 -1.47
N GLY A 361 6.70 6.80 -0.52
CA GLY A 361 7.97 7.51 -0.35
C GLY A 361 8.85 7.44 -1.60
N ALA A 362 8.93 6.27 -2.24
CA ALA A 362 9.69 6.08 -3.46
C ALA A 362 9.17 6.95 -4.62
N VAL A 363 7.85 7.00 -4.85
CA VAL A 363 7.29 7.84 -5.92
C VAL A 363 7.37 9.33 -5.60
N VAL A 364 7.33 9.72 -4.32
CA VAL A 364 7.61 11.10 -3.90
C VAL A 364 9.07 11.47 -4.24
N PHE A 365 10.03 10.58 -4.05
CA PHE A 365 11.41 10.83 -4.48
C PHE A 365 11.53 11.00 -5.99
N VAL A 366 10.86 10.14 -6.79
CA VAL A 366 10.79 10.29 -8.25
C VAL A 366 10.22 11.66 -8.63
N LEU A 367 9.17 12.12 -7.97
CA LEU A 367 8.58 13.44 -8.21
C LEU A 367 9.55 14.58 -7.86
N LEU A 368 10.25 14.48 -6.72
CA LEU A 368 11.25 15.49 -6.33
C LEU A 368 12.41 15.55 -7.32
N ILE A 369 12.87 14.41 -7.84
CA ILE A 369 13.85 14.35 -8.93
C ILE A 369 13.30 15.04 -10.19
N ALA A 370 12.05 14.74 -10.57
CA ALA A 370 11.40 15.39 -11.70
C ALA A 370 11.30 16.92 -11.50
N CYS A 371 10.95 17.37 -10.30
CA CYS A 371 10.90 18.80 -9.94
C CYS A 371 12.29 19.46 -10.03
N ALA A 372 13.33 18.80 -9.53
CA ALA A 372 14.71 19.29 -9.60
C ALA A 372 15.16 19.45 -11.06
N ASN A 373 14.83 18.47 -11.92
CA ASN A 373 15.12 18.52 -13.34
C ASN A 373 14.45 19.70 -14.05
N VAL A 374 13.15 19.87 -13.82
CA VAL A 374 12.41 21.00 -14.42
C VAL A 374 12.89 22.33 -13.87
N ALA A 375 13.21 22.41 -12.56
CA ALA A 375 13.81 23.59 -11.97
C ALA A 375 15.15 23.96 -12.62
N ASN A 376 16.03 22.97 -12.85
CA ASN A 376 17.30 23.17 -13.55
C ASN A 376 17.09 23.67 -14.99
N LEU A 377 16.14 23.08 -15.72
CA LEU A 377 15.79 23.51 -17.06
C LEU A 377 15.20 24.92 -17.10
N MET A 378 14.37 25.28 -16.12
CA MET A 378 13.80 26.63 -15.97
C MET A 378 14.85 27.66 -15.59
N LEU A 379 15.81 27.32 -14.72
CA LEU A 379 16.93 28.20 -14.37
C LEU A 379 17.82 28.48 -15.57
N ALA A 380 18.15 27.45 -16.37
CA ALA A 380 18.90 27.59 -17.61
C ALA A 380 18.20 28.54 -18.61
N ARG A 381 16.87 28.39 -18.77
CA ARG A 381 16.07 29.25 -19.64
C ARG A 381 15.92 30.67 -19.08
N GLY A 382 15.77 30.82 -17.78
CA GLY A 382 15.70 32.11 -17.11
C GLY A 382 16.94 32.96 -17.34
N ALA A 383 18.13 32.36 -17.33
CA ALA A 383 19.38 33.04 -17.63
C ALA A 383 19.46 33.52 -19.11
N ALA A 384 18.95 32.73 -20.05
CA ALA A 384 18.87 33.15 -21.47
C ALA A 384 17.90 34.33 -21.70
N ARG A 385 16.95 34.54 -20.77
CA ARG A 385 15.97 35.65 -20.81
C ARG A 385 16.30 36.81 -19.86
N GLU A 386 17.48 36.86 -19.27
CA GLU A 386 17.87 37.85 -18.27
C GLU A 386 17.81 39.28 -18.84
N ARG A 387 18.27 39.49 -20.09
CA ARG A 387 18.16 40.74 -20.80
C ARG A 387 16.70 41.20 -21.04
N GLU A 388 15.82 40.26 -21.38
CA GLU A 388 14.37 40.50 -21.55
C GLU A 388 13.73 40.97 -20.25
N PHE A 389 14.04 40.36 -19.12
CA PHE A 389 13.56 40.76 -17.82
C PHE A 389 14.10 42.11 -17.36
N ALA A 390 15.38 42.37 -17.63
CA ALA A 390 16.01 43.67 -17.33
C ALA A 390 15.37 44.80 -18.13
N LEU A 391 15.11 44.61 -19.43
CA LEU A 391 14.40 45.57 -20.26
C LEU A 391 12.96 45.83 -19.75
N ARG A 392 12.23 44.77 -19.39
CA ARG A 392 10.87 44.96 -18.83
C ARG A 392 10.88 45.67 -17.49
N ALA A 393 11.86 45.41 -16.63
CA ALA A 393 12.03 46.09 -15.36
C ALA A 393 12.40 47.57 -15.57
N ALA A 394 13.27 47.87 -16.55
CA ALA A 394 13.60 49.27 -16.91
C ALA A 394 12.42 50.01 -17.50
N LEU A 395 11.51 49.36 -18.20
CA LEU A 395 10.24 49.89 -18.71
C LEU A 395 9.14 50.03 -17.63
N GLY A 396 9.47 49.74 -16.34
CA GLY A 396 8.56 49.93 -15.19
C GLY A 396 7.71 48.72 -14.80
N ALA A 397 8.06 47.48 -15.27
CA ALA A 397 7.38 46.29 -14.80
C ALA A 397 7.77 46.00 -13.34
N GLY A 398 6.78 46.02 -12.44
CA GLY A 398 7.01 45.69 -11.01
C GLY A 398 7.50 44.25 -10.82
N ARG A 399 8.38 44.07 -9.83
CA ARG A 399 8.94 42.75 -9.49
C ARG A 399 7.86 41.66 -9.24
N GLY A 400 6.76 42.06 -8.58
CA GLY A 400 5.63 41.16 -8.31
C GLY A 400 4.96 40.63 -9.58
N ARG A 401 4.89 41.44 -10.65
CA ARG A 401 4.33 41.01 -11.95
C ARG A 401 5.21 40.01 -12.65
N LEU A 402 6.54 40.18 -12.60
CA LEU A 402 7.50 39.22 -13.18
C LEU A 402 7.47 37.87 -12.44
N VAL A 403 7.42 37.89 -11.11
CA VAL A 403 7.27 36.70 -10.28
C VAL A 403 5.96 35.97 -10.59
N ARG A 404 4.84 36.70 -10.62
CA ARG A 404 3.53 36.10 -10.93
C ARG A 404 3.53 35.48 -12.33
N GLN A 405 4.09 36.15 -13.33
CA GLN A 405 4.19 35.57 -14.68
C GLN A 405 4.97 34.26 -14.70
N LEU A 406 6.14 34.18 -14.03
CA LEU A 406 6.93 32.96 -13.95
C LEU A 406 6.18 31.82 -13.24
N LEU A 407 5.48 32.15 -12.15
CA LEU A 407 4.66 31.18 -11.44
C LEU A 407 3.47 30.69 -12.29
N THR A 408 2.84 31.58 -13.06
CA THR A 408 1.75 31.20 -13.98
C THR A 408 2.26 30.32 -15.13
N GLU A 409 3.44 30.62 -15.71
CA GLU A 409 4.09 29.75 -16.72
C GLU A 409 4.35 28.36 -16.13
N SER A 410 4.87 28.30 -14.90
CA SER A 410 5.16 27.03 -14.20
C SER A 410 3.89 26.26 -13.85
N ALA A 411 2.84 26.96 -13.37
CA ALA A 411 1.55 26.36 -13.06
C ALA A 411 0.86 25.79 -14.31
N ALA A 412 0.91 26.51 -15.43
CA ALA A 412 0.38 26.02 -16.71
C ALA A 412 1.10 24.74 -17.17
N LEU A 413 2.43 24.72 -17.07
CA LEU A 413 3.23 23.54 -17.38
C LEU A 413 2.85 22.36 -16.47
N ALA A 414 2.73 22.60 -15.16
CA ALA A 414 2.38 21.58 -14.18
C ALA A 414 0.96 21.03 -14.38
N LEU A 415 -0.01 21.88 -14.74
CA LEU A 415 -1.37 21.44 -15.03
C LEU A 415 -1.45 20.56 -16.29
N VAL A 416 -0.77 20.96 -17.37
CA VAL A 416 -0.70 20.12 -18.59
C VAL A 416 -0.02 18.79 -18.27
N SER A 417 1.08 18.83 -17.51
CA SER A 417 1.77 17.62 -17.04
C SER A 417 0.89 16.77 -16.13
N GLY A 418 0.07 17.40 -15.28
CA GLY A 418 -0.90 16.76 -14.41
C GLY A 418 -1.99 16.01 -15.17
N LEU A 419 -2.53 16.62 -16.24
CA LEU A 419 -3.50 15.96 -17.12
C LEU A 419 -2.91 14.73 -17.83
N LEU A 420 -1.70 14.86 -18.38
CA LEU A 420 -1.00 13.72 -18.97
C LEU A 420 -0.62 12.69 -17.92
N GLY A 421 -0.17 13.14 -16.74
CA GLY A 421 0.11 12.28 -15.60
C GLY A 421 -1.11 11.49 -15.14
N LEU A 422 -2.29 12.11 -15.13
CA LEU A 422 -3.55 11.43 -14.83
C LEU A 422 -3.85 10.35 -15.88
N GLY A 423 -3.63 10.63 -17.18
CA GLY A 423 -3.73 9.64 -18.24
C GLY A 423 -2.76 8.46 -18.02
N LEU A 424 -1.51 8.74 -17.66
CA LEU A 424 -0.53 7.70 -17.31
C LEU A 424 -0.95 6.92 -16.05
N ALA A 425 -1.52 7.61 -15.06
CA ALA A 425 -2.01 6.98 -13.84
C ALA A 425 -3.16 5.99 -14.12
N THR A 426 -4.08 6.31 -15.04
CA THR A 426 -5.17 5.37 -15.41
C THR A 426 -4.63 4.07 -15.99
N VAL A 427 -3.62 4.16 -16.87
CA VAL A 427 -2.93 2.99 -17.43
C VAL A 427 -2.13 2.27 -16.33
N GLY A 428 -1.42 3.04 -15.50
CA GLY A 428 -0.64 2.50 -14.38
C GLY A 428 -1.49 1.75 -13.36
N VAL A 429 -2.66 2.29 -12.95
CA VAL A 429 -3.59 1.62 -12.03
C VAL A 429 -4.12 0.32 -12.64
N ARG A 430 -4.52 0.32 -13.92
CA ARG A 430 -4.96 -0.92 -14.59
C ARG A 430 -3.85 -1.97 -14.63
N ALA A 431 -2.63 -1.57 -14.93
CA ALA A 431 -1.48 -2.47 -14.91
C ALA A 431 -1.19 -2.97 -13.48
N LEU A 432 -1.22 -2.10 -12.48
CA LEU A 432 -1.03 -2.47 -11.09
C LEU A 432 -2.06 -3.52 -10.64
N VAL A 433 -3.34 -3.30 -10.92
CA VAL A 433 -4.42 -4.26 -10.59
C VAL A 433 -4.25 -5.58 -11.35
N ALA A 434 -3.88 -5.55 -12.64
CA ALA A 434 -3.68 -6.75 -13.45
C ALA A 434 -2.50 -7.63 -12.99
N PHE A 435 -1.42 -7.03 -12.48
CA PHE A 435 -0.22 -7.74 -12.02
C PHE A 435 -0.16 -7.92 -10.49
N ALA A 436 -1.09 -7.32 -9.75
CA ALA A 436 -1.13 -7.41 -8.31
C ALA A 436 -1.48 -8.83 -7.85
N PRO A 437 -0.88 -9.33 -6.76
CA PRO A 437 -1.32 -10.56 -6.12
C PRO A 437 -2.78 -10.45 -5.67
N PRO A 438 -3.58 -11.52 -5.81
CA PRO A 438 -5.00 -11.49 -5.43
C PRO A 438 -5.22 -11.31 -3.92
N ASP A 439 -4.19 -11.55 -3.12
CA ASP A 439 -4.23 -11.45 -1.66
C ASP A 439 -4.13 -9.98 -1.15
N ILE A 440 -3.99 -8.98 -2.06
CA ILE A 440 -4.04 -7.57 -1.64
C ILE A 440 -5.49 -7.20 -1.31
N PRO A 441 -5.76 -6.75 -0.05
CA PRO A 441 -7.10 -6.34 0.34
C PRO A 441 -7.63 -5.21 -0.54
N ARG A 442 -8.92 -5.24 -0.88
CA ARG A 442 -9.63 -4.17 -1.59
C ARG A 442 -9.07 -3.85 -2.98
N LEU A 443 -8.44 -4.82 -3.64
CA LEU A 443 -7.82 -4.65 -4.96
C LEU A 443 -8.84 -4.12 -6.00
N ASP A 444 -10.08 -4.62 -5.98
CA ASP A 444 -11.16 -4.23 -6.89
C ASP A 444 -11.69 -2.80 -6.64
N GLU A 445 -11.37 -2.21 -5.48
CA GLU A 445 -11.78 -0.87 -5.11
C GLU A 445 -10.79 0.21 -5.57
N ILE A 446 -9.64 -0.20 -6.15
CA ILE A 446 -8.62 0.72 -6.63
C ILE A 446 -9.13 1.42 -7.89
N THR A 447 -9.62 2.64 -7.71
CA THR A 447 -10.16 3.49 -8.76
C THR A 447 -9.65 4.93 -8.63
N ILE A 448 -9.77 5.70 -9.70
CA ILE A 448 -9.50 7.12 -9.66
C ILE A 448 -10.77 7.83 -9.24
N ASP A 449 -10.90 8.08 -7.96
CA ASP A 449 -12.03 8.74 -7.32
C ASP A 449 -11.80 10.28 -7.17
N PRO A 450 -12.78 11.07 -6.70
CA PRO A 450 -12.61 12.51 -6.46
C PRO A 450 -11.47 12.85 -5.49
N GLY A 451 -11.15 11.98 -4.52
CA GLY A 451 -10.03 12.14 -3.61
C GLY A 451 -8.70 12.08 -4.35
N VAL A 452 -8.54 11.09 -5.24
CA VAL A 452 -7.36 10.95 -6.11
C VAL A 452 -7.24 12.13 -7.08
N LEU A 453 -8.35 12.61 -7.66
CA LEU A 453 -8.34 13.79 -8.53
C LEU A 453 -7.89 15.04 -7.77
N SER A 454 -8.40 15.24 -6.56
CA SER A 454 -8.02 16.38 -5.69
C SER A 454 -6.54 16.30 -5.31
N PHE A 455 -6.04 15.11 -4.96
CA PHE A 455 -4.63 14.86 -4.71
C PHE A 455 -3.77 15.19 -5.93
N THR A 456 -4.15 14.70 -7.12
CA THR A 456 -3.42 14.95 -8.37
C THR A 456 -3.35 16.44 -8.70
N ALA A 457 -4.47 17.15 -8.55
CA ALA A 457 -4.53 18.60 -8.74
C ALA A 457 -3.64 19.33 -7.73
N GLY A 458 -3.70 18.94 -6.45
CA GLY A 458 -2.86 19.48 -5.39
C GLY A 458 -1.37 19.26 -5.64
N VAL A 459 -0.97 18.05 -5.98
CA VAL A 459 0.42 17.70 -6.32
C VAL A 459 0.88 18.47 -7.55
N SER A 460 0.06 18.58 -8.60
CA SER A 460 0.41 19.33 -9.81
C SER A 460 0.64 20.81 -9.51
N LEU A 461 -0.22 21.44 -8.71
CA LEU A 461 -0.04 22.82 -8.29
C LEU A 461 1.18 23.01 -7.39
N LEU A 462 1.37 22.14 -6.42
CA LEU A 462 2.52 22.16 -5.50
C LEU A 462 3.84 22.04 -6.26
N THR A 463 3.93 21.11 -7.19
CA THR A 463 5.12 20.93 -8.06
C THR A 463 5.35 22.19 -8.91
N GLY A 464 4.29 22.75 -9.51
CA GLY A 464 4.36 24.02 -10.25
C GLY A 464 4.93 25.17 -9.43
N MET A 465 4.52 25.27 -8.18
CA MET A 465 5.06 26.26 -7.24
C MET A 465 6.52 25.98 -6.89
N LEU A 466 6.86 24.74 -6.55
CA LEU A 466 8.20 24.35 -6.11
C LEU A 466 9.28 24.64 -7.15
N PHE A 467 9.10 24.21 -8.40
CA PHE A 467 10.10 24.51 -9.42
C PHE A 467 9.99 25.91 -10.01
N GLY A 468 8.83 26.61 -9.87
CA GLY A 468 8.64 28.00 -10.25
C GLY A 468 9.28 29.00 -9.28
N LEU A 469 9.42 28.66 -7.99
CA LEU A 469 9.98 29.54 -6.97
C LEU A 469 11.47 29.87 -7.21
N ALA A 470 12.28 28.93 -7.68
CA ALA A 470 13.71 29.13 -7.87
C ALA A 470 14.03 30.25 -8.90
N PRO A 471 13.46 30.25 -10.13
CA PRO A 471 13.62 31.36 -11.06
C PRO A 471 12.93 32.66 -10.58
N ALA A 472 11.76 32.57 -9.93
CA ALA A 472 11.04 33.72 -9.42
C ALA A 472 11.84 34.46 -8.34
N TRP A 473 12.47 33.76 -7.41
CA TRP A 473 13.34 34.33 -6.38
C TRP A 473 14.57 35.02 -7.00
N LYS A 474 15.16 34.42 -8.04
CA LYS A 474 16.30 35.03 -8.72
C LYS A 474 15.91 36.39 -9.35
N VAL A 475 14.82 36.44 -10.10
CA VAL A 475 14.31 37.67 -10.74
C VAL A 475 13.99 38.75 -9.72
N SER A 476 13.47 38.37 -8.54
CA SER A 476 13.14 39.32 -7.49
C SER A 476 14.36 40.04 -6.87
N ARG A 477 15.55 39.42 -6.94
CA ARG A 477 16.80 39.93 -6.36
C ARG A 477 17.77 40.54 -7.37
N SER A 478 17.51 40.43 -8.69
CA SER A 478 18.39 41.01 -9.71
C SER A 478 18.23 42.52 -9.77
N ASN A 479 19.36 43.25 -9.78
CA ASN A 479 19.39 44.70 -10.02
C ASN A 479 19.37 44.99 -11.51
N PRO A 480 18.41 45.76 -12.05
CA PRO A 480 18.33 46.07 -13.48
C PRO A 480 19.57 46.76 -14.03
N ASN A 481 20.24 47.58 -13.18
CA ASN A 481 21.45 48.30 -13.57
C ASN A 481 22.66 47.41 -13.82
N ASP A 482 22.79 46.33 -13.05
CA ASP A 482 23.91 45.39 -13.21
C ASP A 482 23.73 44.54 -14.49
N ALA A 483 22.48 44.15 -14.81
CA ALA A 483 22.17 43.38 -16.01
C ALA A 483 22.31 44.17 -17.32
N LEU A 484 22.16 45.49 -17.28
CA LEU A 484 22.34 46.38 -18.43
C LEU A 484 23.80 46.85 -18.61
N LYS A 485 24.60 46.88 -17.54
CA LYS A 485 26.01 47.29 -17.57
C LYS A 485 26.98 46.14 -17.89
N GLU A 486 26.54 44.87 -17.76
CA GLU A 486 27.39 43.66 -17.93
C GLU A 486 27.55 43.25 -19.41
N GLY A 487 27.86 44.18 -20.29
CA GLY A 487 28.47 43.88 -21.59
C GLY A 487 29.97 43.57 -21.52
N GLY A 488 30.60 43.59 -20.36
CA GLY A 488 32.04 43.41 -20.21
C GLY A 488 32.49 42.84 -18.85
N ARG A 489 33.17 41.72 -18.91
CA ARG A 489 34.07 41.12 -17.92
C ARG A 489 33.57 40.82 -16.51
N GLY A 490 33.33 39.52 -16.22
CA GLY A 490 33.54 38.95 -14.89
C GLY A 490 32.43 39.16 -13.86
N SER A 491 31.21 38.66 -14.08
CA SER A 491 30.13 38.88 -13.12
C SER A 491 30.03 37.78 -12.03
N SER A 492 29.90 38.23 -10.78
CA SER A 492 29.63 37.42 -9.58
C SER A 492 28.26 36.68 -9.64
N GLY A 493 27.36 37.07 -10.56
CA GLY A 493 26.06 36.44 -10.77
C GLY A 493 26.15 34.99 -11.31
N GLY A 494 27.16 34.72 -12.13
CA GLY A 494 27.39 33.38 -12.70
C GLY A 494 27.79 32.32 -11.66
N LEU A 495 28.48 32.72 -10.57
CA LEU A 495 28.90 31.81 -9.49
C LEU A 495 27.71 31.29 -8.65
N ARG A 496 26.75 32.16 -8.32
CA ARG A 496 25.56 31.76 -7.53
C ARG A 496 24.60 30.87 -8.33
N LEU A 497 24.44 31.09 -9.62
CA LEU A 497 23.63 30.24 -10.49
C LEU A 497 24.21 28.84 -10.62
N ARG A 498 25.54 28.78 -10.67
CA ARG A 498 26.29 27.51 -10.71
C ARG A 498 26.18 26.73 -9.40
N GLN A 499 26.07 27.42 -8.26
CA GLN A 499 25.90 26.79 -6.95
C GLN A 499 24.48 26.21 -6.78
N THR A 500 23.42 26.91 -7.20
CA THR A 500 22.03 26.42 -7.09
C THR A 500 21.77 25.23 -8.02
N GLY A 501 22.20 25.30 -9.28
CA GLY A 501 22.08 24.16 -10.21
C GLY A 501 22.92 22.95 -9.76
N GLY A 502 24.11 23.19 -9.17
CA GLY A 502 24.92 22.13 -8.58
C GLY A 502 24.28 21.47 -7.38
N LEU A 503 23.63 22.24 -6.50
CA LEU A 503 22.91 21.70 -5.34
C LEU A 503 21.72 20.80 -5.78
N LEU A 504 20.98 21.19 -6.79
CA LEU A 504 19.87 20.38 -7.31
C LEU A 504 20.39 19.04 -7.86
N ILE A 505 21.52 19.01 -8.58
CA ILE A 505 22.16 17.75 -9.03
C ILE A 505 22.53 16.88 -7.83
N VAL A 506 23.13 17.45 -6.77
CA VAL A 506 23.52 16.71 -5.58
C VAL A 506 22.28 16.06 -4.92
N VAL A 507 21.21 16.83 -4.75
CA VAL A 507 19.94 16.31 -4.18
C VAL A 507 19.34 15.23 -5.07
N GLU A 508 19.30 15.44 -6.38
CA GLU A 508 18.81 14.50 -7.35
C GLU A 508 19.59 13.17 -7.32
N CYS A 509 20.93 13.24 -7.33
CA CYS A 509 21.79 12.07 -7.20
C CYS A 509 21.59 11.36 -5.86
N ALA A 510 21.43 12.12 -4.76
CA ALA A 510 21.21 11.55 -3.43
C ALA A 510 19.88 10.78 -3.34
N LEU A 511 18.79 11.35 -3.86
CA LEU A 511 17.49 10.69 -3.92
C LEU A 511 17.52 9.44 -4.83
N THR A 512 18.22 9.54 -5.96
CA THR A 512 18.41 8.41 -6.89
C THR A 512 19.18 7.27 -6.23
N VAL A 513 20.25 7.57 -5.47
CA VAL A 513 21.00 6.56 -4.69
C VAL A 513 20.09 5.89 -3.67
N ALA A 514 19.27 6.67 -2.95
CA ALA A 514 18.35 6.11 -1.95
C ALA A 514 17.36 5.11 -2.58
N LEU A 515 16.81 5.42 -3.76
CA LEU A 515 15.93 4.52 -4.48
C LEU A 515 16.66 3.28 -5.02
N LEU A 516 17.85 3.46 -5.60
CA LEU A 516 18.65 2.37 -6.13
C LEU A 516 19.11 1.41 -5.02
N VAL A 517 19.52 1.92 -3.86
CA VAL A 517 19.90 1.10 -2.69
C VAL A 517 18.70 0.31 -2.20
N SER A 518 17.54 0.96 -2.05
CA SER A 518 16.31 0.30 -1.61
C SER A 518 15.91 -0.82 -2.60
N ALA A 519 15.93 -0.54 -3.89
CA ALA A 519 15.64 -1.53 -4.93
C ALA A 519 16.69 -2.67 -4.95
N GLY A 520 17.96 -2.34 -4.82
CA GLY A 520 19.05 -3.32 -4.79
C GLY A 520 18.97 -4.27 -3.60
N LEU A 521 18.67 -3.76 -2.40
CA LEU A 521 18.44 -4.56 -1.20
C LEU A 521 17.22 -5.48 -1.37
N MET A 522 16.13 -4.98 -1.96
CA MET A 522 14.93 -5.78 -2.22
C MET A 522 15.17 -6.86 -3.28
N ILE A 523 15.93 -6.56 -4.34
CA ILE A 523 16.33 -7.55 -5.35
C ILE A 523 17.12 -8.69 -4.68
N ARG A 524 18.15 -8.37 -3.89
CA ARG A 524 18.96 -9.38 -3.20
C ARG A 524 18.14 -10.19 -2.19
N SER A 525 17.26 -9.52 -1.45
CA SER A 525 16.33 -10.16 -0.54
C SER A 525 15.42 -11.14 -1.29
N PHE A 526 14.90 -10.74 -2.45
CA PHE A 526 14.05 -11.58 -3.28
C PHE A 526 14.79 -12.76 -3.89
N ILE A 527 16.01 -12.57 -4.40
CA ILE A 527 16.86 -13.65 -4.91
C ILE A 527 17.15 -14.68 -3.80
N ARG A 528 17.49 -14.22 -2.59
CA ARG A 528 17.68 -15.11 -1.45
C ARG A 528 16.42 -15.87 -1.07
N LEU A 529 15.26 -15.22 -1.13
CA LEU A 529 13.98 -15.86 -0.87
C LEU A 529 13.67 -16.95 -1.92
N GLN A 530 13.95 -16.71 -3.19
CA GLN A 530 13.77 -17.71 -4.25
C GLN A 530 14.73 -18.90 -4.13
N SER A 531 15.89 -18.70 -3.53
CA SER A 531 16.86 -19.79 -3.29
C SER A 531 16.56 -20.61 -2.05
N VAL A 532 15.51 -20.27 -1.31
CA VAL A 532 15.07 -21.03 -0.13
C VAL A 532 14.42 -22.32 -0.58
N ASP A 533 14.92 -23.43 -0.08
CA ASP A 533 14.29 -24.75 -0.28
C ASP A 533 12.94 -24.79 0.47
N PRO A 534 11.81 -25.00 -0.21
CA PRO A 534 10.52 -25.14 0.45
C PRO A 534 10.39 -26.42 1.29
N GLY A 535 11.39 -27.30 1.28
CA GLY A 535 11.41 -28.57 1.98
C GLY A 535 10.68 -29.68 1.23
N PHE A 536 10.21 -29.43 0.03
CA PHE A 536 9.59 -30.44 -0.86
C PHE A 536 9.89 -30.10 -2.32
N LYS A 537 9.73 -31.08 -3.21
CA LYS A 537 9.91 -30.86 -4.66
C LYS A 537 8.60 -30.45 -5.30
N PRO A 538 8.44 -29.19 -5.72
CA PRO A 538 7.17 -28.70 -6.27
C PRO A 538 6.90 -29.13 -7.72
N GLU A 539 7.96 -29.55 -8.47
CA GLU A 539 7.83 -29.94 -9.87
C GLU A 539 7.04 -31.24 -10.00
N GLY A 540 6.17 -31.31 -10.99
CA GLY A 540 5.38 -32.52 -11.27
C GLY A 540 4.34 -32.87 -10.19
N VAL A 541 3.97 -31.90 -9.31
CA VAL A 541 2.95 -32.11 -8.29
C VAL A 541 1.66 -31.40 -8.70
N LEU A 542 0.56 -32.17 -8.81
CA LEU A 542 -0.81 -31.68 -8.89
C LEU A 542 -1.37 -31.59 -7.47
N LEU A 543 -1.90 -30.44 -7.10
CA LEU A 543 -2.64 -30.22 -5.85
C LEU A 543 -4.12 -30.06 -6.17
N VAL A 544 -4.95 -30.84 -5.49
CA VAL A 544 -6.41 -30.82 -5.60
C VAL A 544 -6.99 -30.76 -4.20
N ARG A 545 -7.81 -29.76 -3.92
CA ARG A 545 -8.49 -29.66 -2.64
C ARG A 545 -9.79 -30.42 -2.67
N VAL A 546 -9.99 -31.26 -1.67
CA VAL A 546 -11.19 -32.10 -1.54
C VAL A 546 -11.86 -31.79 -0.22
N SER A 547 -13.15 -31.47 -0.26
CA SER A 547 -13.94 -31.20 0.92
C SER A 547 -15.17 -32.10 0.95
N LEU A 548 -15.39 -32.78 2.06
CA LEU A 548 -16.57 -33.57 2.32
C LEU A 548 -17.61 -32.78 3.11
N PRO A 549 -18.91 -32.95 2.88
CA PRO A 549 -19.93 -32.38 3.74
C PRO A 549 -19.73 -32.82 5.20
N ARG A 550 -19.74 -31.87 6.11
CA ARG A 550 -19.60 -32.14 7.56
C ARG A 550 -20.93 -32.57 8.15
N SER A 551 -21.37 -33.76 7.84
CA SER A 551 -22.51 -34.36 8.55
C SER A 551 -22.03 -35.16 9.75
N ALA A 552 -22.80 -35.18 10.84
CA ALA A 552 -22.48 -35.94 12.04
C ALA A 552 -22.25 -37.46 11.79
N ALA A 553 -22.78 -38.00 10.70
CA ALA A 553 -22.64 -39.38 10.29
C ALA A 553 -21.28 -39.74 9.62
N ARG A 554 -20.46 -38.73 9.23
CA ARG A 554 -19.21 -38.92 8.48
C ARG A 554 -17.98 -38.45 9.23
N GLN A 555 -17.84 -38.82 10.49
CA GLN A 555 -16.63 -38.50 11.27
C GLN A 555 -15.74 -39.74 11.41
N GLY A 556 -14.41 -39.54 11.46
CA GLY A 556 -13.42 -40.59 11.77
C GLY A 556 -13.25 -41.61 10.66
N ALA A 557 -13.61 -42.86 10.93
CA ALA A 557 -13.28 -44.00 10.05
C ALA A 557 -13.84 -43.92 8.62
N GLN A 558 -15.02 -43.28 8.41
CA GLN A 558 -15.60 -43.14 7.08
C GLN A 558 -14.84 -42.10 6.23
N THR A 559 -14.40 -41.01 6.83
CA THR A 559 -13.57 -39.99 6.16
C THR A 559 -12.22 -40.59 5.75
N VAL A 560 -11.58 -41.33 6.64
CA VAL A 560 -10.32 -42.07 6.35
C VAL A 560 -10.54 -43.08 5.22
N ALA A 561 -11.64 -43.84 5.24
CA ALA A 561 -11.97 -44.80 4.18
C ALA A 561 -12.16 -44.14 2.82
N PHE A 562 -12.85 -43.00 2.79
CA PHE A 562 -13.03 -42.22 1.57
C PHE A 562 -11.67 -41.79 0.99
N PHE A 563 -10.82 -41.09 1.78
CA PHE A 563 -9.53 -40.61 1.27
C PHE A 563 -8.61 -41.75 0.86
N ARG A 564 -8.63 -42.88 1.58
CA ARG A 564 -7.90 -44.06 1.18
C ARG A 564 -8.33 -44.56 -0.20
N GLN A 565 -9.65 -44.68 -0.44
CA GLN A 565 -10.20 -45.11 -1.72
C GLN A 565 -9.88 -44.12 -2.86
N VAL A 566 -9.95 -42.82 -2.60
CA VAL A 566 -9.57 -41.78 -3.57
C VAL A 566 -8.06 -41.91 -3.90
N ILE A 567 -7.18 -42.03 -2.89
CA ILE A 567 -5.73 -42.20 -3.08
C ILE A 567 -5.43 -43.44 -3.93
N GLU A 568 -6.05 -44.56 -3.63
CA GLU A 568 -5.84 -45.82 -4.38
C GLU A 568 -6.29 -45.68 -5.86
N ARG A 569 -7.42 -45.06 -6.12
CA ARG A 569 -7.93 -44.84 -7.49
C ARG A 569 -7.10 -43.86 -8.28
N VAL A 570 -6.71 -42.74 -7.66
CA VAL A 570 -5.87 -41.71 -8.31
C VAL A 570 -4.48 -42.25 -8.57
N ALA A 571 -3.91 -43.08 -7.65
CA ALA A 571 -2.62 -43.72 -7.84
C ALA A 571 -2.62 -44.74 -9.01
N ALA A 572 -3.79 -45.26 -9.37
CA ALA A 572 -3.94 -46.19 -10.51
C ALA A 572 -3.98 -45.48 -11.86
N LEU A 573 -4.08 -44.15 -11.89
CA LEU A 573 -4.11 -43.37 -13.13
C LEU A 573 -2.75 -43.40 -13.85
N PRO A 574 -2.73 -43.48 -15.20
CA PRO A 574 -1.49 -43.52 -15.96
C PRO A 574 -0.67 -42.24 -15.73
N GLY A 575 0.63 -42.42 -15.48
CA GLY A 575 1.56 -41.32 -15.25
C GLY A 575 1.65 -40.81 -13.81
N VAL A 576 0.84 -41.32 -12.90
CA VAL A 576 0.92 -41.01 -11.47
C VAL A 576 2.01 -41.88 -10.80
N GLN A 577 2.91 -41.23 -10.08
CA GLN A 577 4.04 -41.85 -9.39
C GLN A 577 3.78 -42.08 -7.89
N ALA A 578 3.15 -41.11 -7.25
CA ALA A 578 2.77 -41.18 -5.83
C ALA A 578 1.59 -40.26 -5.57
N VAL A 579 0.72 -40.65 -4.63
CA VAL A 579 -0.43 -39.83 -4.19
C VAL A 579 -0.50 -39.81 -2.69
N GLY A 580 -0.72 -38.67 -2.12
CA GLY A 580 -0.94 -38.50 -0.69
C GLY A 580 -1.92 -37.39 -0.38
N ALA A 581 -2.36 -37.33 0.86
CA ALA A 581 -3.24 -36.27 1.33
C ALA A 581 -2.71 -35.65 2.63
N ILE A 582 -2.88 -34.36 2.77
CA ILE A 582 -2.53 -33.57 3.96
C ILE A 582 -3.68 -32.63 4.29
N GLU A 583 -3.90 -32.31 5.56
CA GLU A 583 -5.00 -31.48 6.01
C GLU A 583 -4.96 -30.08 5.37
N ASP A 584 -3.84 -29.38 5.46
CA ASP A 584 -3.68 -28.05 4.84
C ASP A 584 -2.22 -27.81 4.45
N LEU A 585 -1.87 -28.08 3.19
CA LEU A 585 -0.51 -27.85 2.70
C LEU A 585 -0.09 -26.39 2.77
N MET A 586 -1.02 -25.43 2.68
CA MET A 586 -0.72 -23.98 2.73
C MET A 586 -0.66 -23.42 4.15
N MET A 587 -0.91 -24.23 5.16
CA MET A 587 -0.85 -23.86 6.57
C MET A 587 -1.52 -22.50 6.85
N ARG A 588 -2.82 -22.41 6.61
CA ARG A 588 -3.61 -21.19 6.81
C ARG A 588 -4.00 -20.95 8.26
N ARG A 589 -3.78 -21.95 9.11
CA ARG A 589 -4.02 -21.89 10.55
C ARG A 589 -2.80 -21.35 11.27
N ASN A 590 -3.04 -20.65 12.37
CA ASN A 590 -1.98 -20.36 13.33
C ASN A 590 -1.66 -21.63 14.13
N PRO A 591 -0.41 -21.78 14.58
CA PRO A 591 -0.05 -22.81 15.52
C PRO A 591 -0.86 -22.64 16.82
N ASP A 592 -1.63 -23.65 17.18
CA ASP A 592 -2.62 -23.58 18.25
C ASP A 592 -2.49 -24.75 19.25
N ASN A 593 -1.45 -25.59 19.12
CA ASN A 593 -1.29 -26.74 19.95
C ASN A 593 -0.04 -26.65 20.84
N SER A 594 -0.13 -27.26 22.03
CA SER A 594 0.98 -27.54 22.91
C SER A 594 1.22 -29.05 23.02
N ILE A 595 2.43 -29.46 23.39
CA ILE A 595 2.75 -30.88 23.66
C ILE A 595 3.47 -31.02 24.98
N THR A 596 3.24 -32.17 25.60
CA THR A 596 4.02 -32.67 26.73
C THR A 596 4.87 -33.86 26.28
N VAL A 597 6.14 -33.88 26.68
CA VAL A 597 7.07 -35.01 26.43
C VAL A 597 7.08 -35.90 27.66
N GLU A 598 6.95 -37.21 27.48
CA GLU A 598 6.94 -38.18 28.58
C GLU A 598 8.24 -38.13 29.41
N GLY A 599 8.11 -38.11 30.73
CA GLY A 599 9.26 -38.10 31.63
C GLY A 599 9.96 -36.76 31.81
N ARG A 600 9.41 -35.67 31.26
CA ARG A 600 9.95 -34.32 31.49
C ARG A 600 8.96 -33.49 32.32
N SER A 601 9.47 -32.86 33.39
CA SER A 601 8.70 -31.86 34.13
C SER A 601 8.49 -30.60 33.31
N SER A 602 7.42 -29.87 33.58
CA SER A 602 7.00 -28.63 32.86
C SER A 602 8.07 -27.53 32.85
N ASP A 603 9.04 -27.56 33.76
CA ASP A 603 10.02 -26.47 33.96
C ASP A 603 11.08 -26.37 32.83
N GLY A 604 11.20 -27.33 31.95
CA GLY A 604 12.23 -27.34 30.90
C GLY A 604 11.73 -27.19 29.44
N ALA A 605 10.52 -27.63 29.14
CA ALA A 605 10.01 -27.69 27.76
C ALA A 605 8.83 -26.73 27.49
N GLY A 606 8.25 -26.12 28.54
CA GLY A 606 7.01 -25.32 28.45
C GLY A 606 7.16 -23.82 28.51
N GLN A 607 8.34 -23.26 28.73
CA GLN A 607 8.52 -21.79 28.90
C GLN A 607 8.54 -20.97 27.59
N GLY A 608 8.43 -21.58 26.45
CA GLY A 608 8.13 -20.87 25.23
C GLY A 608 6.93 -21.55 24.62
N GLY A 609 5.79 -20.89 24.58
CA GLY A 609 4.63 -21.33 23.80
C GLY A 609 5.09 -21.68 22.41
N ALA A 610 5.44 -22.95 22.22
CA ALA A 610 5.94 -23.41 20.96
C ALA A 610 4.77 -23.39 20.00
N GLU A 611 4.83 -22.48 19.04
CA GLU A 611 3.97 -22.59 17.87
C GLU A 611 4.11 -24.01 17.34
N LEU A 612 3.12 -24.86 17.64
CA LEU A 612 3.07 -26.23 17.19
C LEU A 612 1.84 -26.43 16.33
N ILE A 613 2.04 -27.02 15.19
CA ILE A 613 0.94 -27.39 14.29
C ILE A 613 0.81 -28.92 14.29
N ARG A 614 -0.41 -29.39 14.47
CA ARG A 614 -0.81 -30.76 14.25
C ARG A 614 -1.47 -30.86 12.88
N GLU A 615 -0.98 -31.78 12.02
CA GLU A 615 -1.52 -32.04 10.69
C GLU A 615 -1.93 -33.53 10.56
N PHE A 616 -3.12 -33.72 9.98
CA PHE A 616 -3.52 -35.09 9.59
C PHE A 616 -3.00 -35.40 8.20
N ILE A 617 -2.39 -36.54 8.03
CA ILE A 617 -1.76 -36.97 6.79
C ILE A 617 -2.06 -38.41 6.42
N SER A 618 -2.07 -38.69 5.11
CA SER A 618 -1.99 -40.07 4.61
C SER A 618 -0.57 -40.64 4.69
N HIS A 619 -0.43 -41.94 4.57
CA HIS A 619 0.87 -42.59 4.68
C HIS A 619 1.88 -42.23 3.59
N ASP A 620 1.45 -41.94 2.38
CA ASP A 620 2.31 -41.69 1.20
C ASP A 620 2.59 -40.20 0.92
N ILE A 621 2.13 -39.26 1.79
CA ILE A 621 2.25 -37.83 1.52
C ILE A 621 3.70 -37.37 1.37
N PHE A 622 4.60 -37.85 2.21
CA PHE A 622 6.01 -37.47 2.15
C PHE A 622 6.71 -37.99 0.87
N GLN A 623 6.27 -39.15 0.33
CA GLN A 623 6.72 -39.63 -0.97
C GLN A 623 6.18 -38.78 -2.10
N ALA A 624 4.90 -38.41 -2.06
CA ALA A 624 4.28 -37.47 -3.05
C ALA A 624 4.95 -36.10 -3.05
N LEU A 625 5.34 -35.58 -1.92
CA LEU A 625 6.08 -34.34 -1.77
C LEU A 625 7.59 -34.46 -1.95
N ALA A 626 8.13 -35.71 -1.95
CA ALA A 626 9.56 -36.03 -1.91
C ALA A 626 10.28 -35.37 -0.71
N VAL A 627 9.64 -35.37 0.47
CA VAL A 627 10.22 -34.94 1.74
C VAL A 627 11.18 -36.00 2.29
N PRO A 628 12.40 -35.64 2.68
CA PRO A 628 13.37 -36.61 3.18
C PRO A 628 12.99 -37.11 4.58
N LEU A 629 13.08 -38.43 4.76
CA LEU A 629 13.08 -39.03 6.08
C LEU A 629 14.47 -38.91 6.69
N LEU A 630 14.60 -38.25 7.83
CA LEU A 630 15.87 -37.98 8.49
C LEU A 630 16.20 -39.13 9.50
N LYS A 631 15.18 -39.62 10.22
CA LYS A 631 15.30 -40.72 11.18
C LYS A 631 14.03 -41.55 11.25
N GLY A 632 14.14 -42.82 11.65
CA GLY A 632 13.01 -43.70 11.85
C GLY A 632 12.35 -44.16 10.55
N ARG A 633 11.02 -44.16 10.48
CA ARG A 633 10.24 -44.68 9.36
C ARG A 633 8.99 -43.81 9.10
N PHE A 634 8.42 -43.93 7.91
CA PHE A 634 7.10 -43.41 7.59
C PHE A 634 5.99 -44.28 8.20
N PHE A 635 4.75 -43.75 8.15
CA PHE A 635 3.57 -44.53 8.55
C PHE A 635 3.35 -45.72 7.65
N THR A 636 2.81 -46.80 8.23
CA THR A 636 2.28 -47.93 7.50
C THR A 636 0.81 -47.77 7.17
N LYS A 637 0.30 -48.49 6.16
CA LYS A 637 -1.13 -48.42 5.79
C LYS A 637 -2.07 -48.82 6.94
N GLN A 638 -1.61 -49.67 7.87
CA GLN A 638 -2.38 -50.13 9.01
C GLN A 638 -2.52 -49.09 10.12
N GLU A 639 -1.53 -48.17 10.24
CA GLU A 639 -1.47 -47.17 11.30
C GLU A 639 -2.43 -46.02 11.09
N ILE A 640 -3.00 -45.83 9.88
CA ILE A 640 -3.91 -44.74 9.56
C ILE A 640 -5.26 -44.80 10.29
N LEU A 641 -5.65 -45.97 10.77
CA LEU A 641 -7.00 -46.21 11.31
C LEU A 641 -7.11 -46.14 12.82
N ASN A 642 -6.05 -46.35 13.61
CA ASN A 642 -6.13 -46.34 15.09
C ASN A 642 -4.76 -46.37 15.78
N SER A 643 -3.74 -45.74 15.23
CA SER A 643 -2.42 -45.83 15.83
C SER A 643 -2.13 -44.65 16.77
N ARG A 644 -1.34 -44.95 17.80
CA ARG A 644 -0.79 -43.98 18.73
C ARG A 644 0.62 -43.58 18.33
N VAL A 645 0.81 -43.32 17.03
CA VAL A 645 2.12 -42.97 16.48
C VAL A 645 2.06 -41.61 15.81
N VAL A 646 3.16 -40.88 15.80
CA VAL A 646 3.32 -39.59 15.12
C VAL A 646 4.69 -39.52 14.43
N ILE A 647 4.75 -38.70 13.40
CA ILE A 647 5.99 -38.24 12.78
C ILE A 647 6.17 -36.78 13.16
N ILE A 648 7.38 -36.33 13.42
CA ILE A 648 7.70 -34.95 13.77
C ILE A 648 8.65 -34.35 12.73
N ASN A 649 8.67 -33.02 12.61
CA ASN A 649 9.66 -32.35 11.78
C ASN A 649 11.01 -32.16 12.51
N GLU A 650 12.05 -31.80 11.74
CA GLU A 650 13.40 -31.56 12.27
C GLU A 650 13.42 -30.42 13.31
N THR A 651 12.66 -29.34 13.10
CA THR A 651 12.57 -28.24 14.03
C THR A 651 12.02 -28.68 15.39
N LEU A 652 10.97 -29.48 15.44
CA LEU A 652 10.45 -30.03 16.69
C LEU A 652 11.47 -30.94 17.37
N ALA A 653 12.09 -31.83 16.59
CA ALA A 653 13.12 -32.74 17.11
C ALA A 653 14.28 -31.97 17.75
N ARG A 654 14.81 -30.96 17.09
CA ARG A 654 15.88 -30.09 17.58
C ARG A 654 15.48 -29.30 18.83
N ARG A 655 14.25 -28.82 18.90
CA ARG A 655 13.75 -27.97 19.99
C ARG A 655 13.43 -28.78 21.26
N PHE A 656 12.74 -29.89 21.11
CA PHE A 656 12.25 -30.70 22.24
C PHE A 656 13.19 -31.88 22.62
N PHE A 657 14.10 -32.28 21.73
CA PHE A 657 15.02 -33.41 21.96
C PHE A 657 16.46 -33.01 21.62
N PRO A 658 17.01 -31.91 22.19
CA PRO A 658 18.36 -31.44 21.88
C PRO A 658 19.41 -32.48 22.31
N GLY A 659 20.12 -33.07 21.32
CA GLY A 659 21.16 -34.07 21.57
C GLY A 659 20.66 -35.48 21.90
N GLU A 660 19.33 -35.68 21.85
CA GLU A 660 18.71 -37.00 22.12
C GLU A 660 18.08 -37.55 20.85
N ASP A 661 17.88 -38.87 20.82
CA ASP A 661 17.11 -39.50 19.75
C ASP A 661 15.61 -39.44 20.11
N PRO A 662 14.76 -38.81 19.28
CA PRO A 662 13.33 -38.72 19.53
C PRO A 662 12.55 -40.00 19.19
N ILE A 663 13.16 -40.95 18.43
CA ILE A 663 12.47 -42.17 18.01
C ILE A 663 12.15 -43.06 19.21
N GLY A 664 10.91 -43.58 19.31
CA GLY A 664 10.41 -44.39 20.41
C GLY A 664 9.99 -43.58 21.65
N LYS A 665 10.29 -42.26 21.69
CA LYS A 665 9.79 -41.42 22.79
C LYS A 665 8.33 -41.06 22.56
N ARG A 666 7.61 -40.72 23.65
CA ARG A 666 6.18 -40.43 23.59
C ARG A 666 5.90 -38.96 23.88
N ILE A 667 4.95 -38.42 23.14
CA ILE A 667 4.39 -37.08 23.33
C ILE A 667 2.87 -37.18 23.48
N LYS A 668 2.25 -36.20 24.17
CA LYS A 668 0.81 -36.01 24.15
C LYS A 668 0.49 -34.56 23.82
N PHE A 669 -0.65 -34.33 23.21
CA PHE A 669 -1.14 -32.98 22.98
C PHE A 669 -1.76 -32.41 24.26
N GLY A 670 -1.57 -31.15 24.52
CA GLY A 670 -1.95 -30.49 25.76
C GLY A 670 -0.86 -30.59 26.81
N GLY A 671 -1.17 -30.06 28.00
CA GLY A 671 -0.25 -30.00 29.13
C GLY A 671 -0.06 -31.32 29.89
N PRO A 672 0.78 -31.33 30.95
CA PRO A 672 1.09 -32.48 31.75
C PRO A 672 -0.12 -33.15 32.41
N GLN A 673 -1.15 -32.37 32.79
CA GLN A 673 -2.38 -32.89 33.46
C GLN A 673 -3.46 -33.31 32.45
N SER A 674 -3.25 -33.05 31.15
CA SER A 674 -4.21 -33.44 30.10
C SER A 674 -4.43 -34.96 30.09
N GLU A 675 -5.69 -35.40 30.00
CA GLU A 675 -6.05 -36.81 29.83
C GLU A 675 -5.83 -37.36 28.41
N ASN A 676 -5.26 -36.55 27.53
CA ASN A 676 -5.01 -36.94 26.14
C ASN A 676 -4.07 -38.11 26.01
N ILE A 677 -4.24 -38.88 24.93
CA ILE A 677 -3.51 -40.10 24.66
C ILE A 677 -2.03 -39.82 24.35
N TRP A 678 -1.14 -40.68 24.78
CA TRP A 678 0.27 -40.65 24.42
C TRP A 678 0.49 -41.20 23.02
N PHE A 679 1.31 -40.51 22.23
CA PHE A 679 1.71 -40.88 20.89
C PHE A 679 3.22 -41.15 20.85
N GLU A 680 3.62 -42.29 20.23
CA GLU A 680 5.02 -42.64 20.03
C GLU A 680 5.56 -41.95 18.75
N ILE A 681 6.75 -41.40 18.83
CA ILE A 681 7.45 -40.80 17.68
C ILE A 681 8.12 -41.93 16.89
N VAL A 682 7.67 -42.18 15.66
CA VAL A 682 8.18 -43.22 14.79
C VAL A 682 9.09 -42.70 13.67
N GLY A 683 9.06 -41.43 13.40
CA GLY A 683 9.86 -40.82 12.33
C GLY A 683 10.14 -39.34 12.55
N VAL A 684 11.23 -38.89 11.94
CA VAL A 684 11.60 -37.47 11.84
C VAL A 684 11.80 -37.15 10.37
N VAL A 685 11.11 -36.10 9.89
CA VAL A 685 11.17 -35.66 8.51
C VAL A 685 11.76 -34.23 8.42
N GLY A 686 12.20 -33.84 7.23
CA GLY A 686 12.66 -32.50 6.96
C GLY A 686 11.54 -31.46 7.15
N ASP A 687 11.92 -30.21 7.43
CA ASP A 687 10.99 -29.12 7.63
C ASP A 687 10.31 -28.70 6.32
N LEU A 688 8.99 -28.45 6.36
CA LEU A 688 8.21 -27.90 5.26
C LEU A 688 7.99 -26.41 5.47
N ARG A 689 8.31 -25.55 4.48
CA ARG A 689 8.08 -24.11 4.52
C ARG A 689 6.79 -23.76 3.78
N ARG A 690 5.67 -23.79 4.49
CA ARG A 690 4.33 -23.73 3.91
C ARG A 690 3.60 -22.41 4.10
N GLN A 691 3.81 -21.71 5.22
CA GLN A 691 3.15 -20.43 5.53
C GLN A 691 3.83 -19.25 4.84
N ARG A 692 5.14 -19.17 5.01
CA ARG A 692 6.04 -18.18 4.42
C ARG A 692 7.40 -18.83 4.23
N LEU A 693 7.99 -18.64 3.07
CA LEU A 693 9.35 -19.13 2.81
C LEU A 693 10.39 -18.57 3.78
N GLU A 694 10.06 -17.48 4.44
CA GLU A 694 10.90 -16.73 5.37
C GLU A 694 10.92 -17.29 6.80
N LYS A 695 9.87 -18.03 7.19
CA LYS A 695 9.70 -18.51 8.58
C LYS A 695 10.20 -19.95 8.67
N GLN A 696 11.22 -20.17 9.51
CA GLN A 696 11.93 -21.43 9.61
C GLN A 696 11.54 -22.28 10.83
N ASP A 697 10.89 -21.71 11.84
CA ASP A 697 10.87 -22.27 13.19
C ASP A 697 9.48 -22.76 13.65
N VAL A 698 8.71 -23.38 12.75
CA VAL A 698 7.42 -23.96 13.13
C VAL A 698 7.62 -25.43 13.49
N SER A 699 7.29 -25.79 14.73
CA SER A 699 7.26 -27.18 15.18
C SER A 699 6.02 -27.88 14.61
N GLU A 700 6.18 -29.01 13.93
CA GLU A 700 5.07 -29.74 13.31
C GLU A 700 5.03 -31.20 13.80
N VAL A 701 3.81 -31.65 14.08
CA VAL A 701 3.49 -33.04 14.39
C VAL A 701 2.52 -33.57 13.35
N TYR A 702 2.89 -34.58 12.66
CA TYR A 702 2.06 -35.26 11.68
C TYR A 702 1.39 -36.46 12.33
N SER A 703 0.07 -36.50 12.30
CA SER A 703 -0.75 -37.60 12.82
C SER A 703 -1.33 -38.39 11.64
N PRO A 704 -1.34 -39.72 11.69
CA PRO A 704 -1.97 -40.48 10.64
C PRO A 704 -3.50 -40.37 10.71
N GLY A 705 -4.14 -40.06 9.57
CA GLY A 705 -5.59 -39.90 9.51
C GLY A 705 -6.07 -39.00 8.39
N ALA A 706 -7.35 -38.70 8.44
CA ALA A 706 -7.97 -37.73 7.52
C ALA A 706 -9.12 -36.99 8.19
N ILE A 707 -9.33 -35.78 7.78
CA ILE A 707 -10.46 -34.93 8.16
C ILE A 707 -11.29 -34.55 6.92
N SER A 708 -12.43 -33.89 7.13
CA SER A 708 -13.36 -33.57 6.04
C SER A 708 -12.76 -32.71 4.90
N ASN A 709 -11.70 -31.95 5.19
CA ASN A 709 -10.99 -31.12 4.22
C ASN A 709 -9.55 -31.58 4.14
N MET A 710 -9.12 -32.06 2.98
CA MET A 710 -7.74 -32.47 2.72
C MET A 710 -7.25 -31.92 1.38
N ASP A 711 -5.99 -31.58 1.33
CA ASP A 711 -5.24 -31.31 0.11
C ASP A 711 -4.70 -32.64 -0.42
N LEU A 712 -5.25 -33.12 -1.54
CA LEU A 712 -4.77 -34.30 -2.26
C LEU A 712 -3.63 -33.88 -3.18
N LEU A 713 -2.48 -34.57 -3.06
CA LEU A 713 -1.31 -34.31 -3.88
C LEU A 713 -0.98 -35.54 -4.72
N ALA A 714 -0.85 -35.36 -6.02
CA ALA A 714 -0.42 -36.37 -6.94
C ALA A 714 0.88 -35.97 -7.63
N ARG A 715 1.94 -36.71 -7.44
CA ARG A 715 3.19 -36.58 -8.20
C ARG A 715 3.06 -37.32 -9.50
N VAL A 716 3.33 -36.61 -10.60
CA VAL A 716 3.13 -37.14 -11.94
C VAL A 716 4.39 -36.98 -12.79
N SER A 717 4.55 -37.84 -13.78
CA SER A 717 5.68 -37.80 -14.73
C SER A 717 5.43 -36.91 -15.96
N SER A 718 4.19 -36.42 -16.14
CA SER A 718 3.75 -35.57 -17.26
C SER A 718 3.21 -34.22 -16.75
N ASP A 719 2.54 -33.45 -17.60
CA ASP A 719 1.90 -32.22 -17.18
C ASP A 719 0.82 -32.51 -16.12
N PRO A 720 0.97 -31.96 -14.89
CA PRO A 720 -0.01 -32.16 -13.83
C PRO A 720 -1.43 -31.74 -14.19
N LEU A 721 -1.56 -30.66 -14.98
CA LEU A 721 -2.86 -30.11 -15.33
C LEU A 721 -3.66 -31.03 -16.28
N ALA A 722 -2.99 -31.88 -17.04
CA ALA A 722 -3.65 -32.83 -17.93
C ALA A 722 -4.48 -33.90 -17.17
N LEU A 723 -4.12 -34.18 -15.92
CA LEU A 723 -4.80 -35.18 -15.09
C LEU A 723 -6.00 -34.64 -14.30
N VAL A 724 -6.22 -33.33 -14.28
CA VAL A 724 -7.30 -32.70 -13.50
C VAL A 724 -8.67 -33.35 -13.74
N GLY A 725 -9.05 -33.53 -15.00
CA GLY A 725 -10.33 -34.15 -15.34
C GLY A 725 -10.47 -35.60 -14.91
N ALA A 726 -9.36 -36.38 -14.97
CA ALA A 726 -9.36 -37.77 -14.52
C ALA A 726 -9.48 -37.84 -13.00
N VAL A 727 -8.67 -37.05 -12.29
CA VAL A 727 -8.70 -36.99 -10.82
C VAL A 727 -10.07 -36.58 -10.30
N ARG A 728 -10.71 -35.56 -10.92
CA ARG A 728 -12.07 -35.13 -10.54
C ARG A 728 -13.08 -36.27 -10.71
N ARG A 729 -13.04 -37.00 -11.82
CA ARG A 729 -13.94 -38.14 -12.05
C ARG A 729 -13.75 -39.25 -11.02
N GLU A 730 -12.50 -39.57 -10.68
CA GLU A 730 -12.23 -40.59 -9.66
C GLU A 730 -12.75 -40.20 -8.29
N ILE A 731 -12.58 -38.92 -7.88
CA ILE A 731 -13.10 -38.43 -6.61
C ILE A 731 -14.64 -38.49 -6.59
N SER A 732 -15.30 -37.95 -7.64
CA SER A 732 -16.77 -37.97 -7.74
C SER A 732 -17.35 -39.37 -7.84
N SER A 733 -16.58 -40.36 -8.37
CA SER A 733 -17.04 -41.76 -8.44
C SER A 733 -17.04 -42.44 -7.09
N VAL A 734 -16.19 -42.00 -6.14
CA VAL A 734 -16.20 -42.49 -4.74
C VAL A 734 -17.34 -41.83 -3.96
N ASP A 735 -17.48 -40.49 -4.09
CA ASP A 735 -18.56 -39.76 -3.43
C ASP A 735 -18.96 -38.53 -4.29
N PRO A 736 -20.17 -38.54 -4.87
CA PRO A 736 -20.64 -37.42 -5.69
C PRO A 736 -20.91 -36.14 -4.89
N THR A 737 -20.97 -36.21 -3.56
CA THR A 737 -21.15 -35.03 -2.68
C THR A 737 -19.82 -34.37 -2.28
N ALA A 738 -18.69 -34.95 -2.65
CA ALA A 738 -17.37 -34.36 -2.39
C ALA A 738 -17.12 -33.15 -3.31
N ALA A 739 -16.82 -32.01 -2.72
CA ALA A 739 -16.48 -30.81 -3.49
C ALA A 739 -14.98 -30.82 -3.85
N VAL A 740 -14.69 -30.69 -5.15
CA VAL A 740 -13.32 -30.62 -5.70
C VAL A 740 -13.03 -29.21 -6.17
N TYR A 741 -12.03 -28.56 -5.58
CA TYR A 741 -11.71 -27.16 -5.84
C TYR A 741 -10.20 -26.88 -5.70
N GLY A 742 -9.77 -25.64 -5.95
CA GLY A 742 -8.40 -25.17 -5.69
C GLY A 742 -7.33 -25.93 -6.45
N LEU A 743 -7.66 -26.38 -7.67
CA LEU A 743 -6.76 -27.09 -8.57
C LEU A 743 -5.56 -26.22 -8.93
N THR A 744 -4.35 -26.67 -8.60
CA THR A 744 -3.12 -25.93 -8.86
C THR A 744 -1.91 -26.87 -8.93
N THR A 745 -0.77 -26.36 -9.33
CA THR A 745 0.49 -27.11 -9.33
C THR A 745 1.37 -26.71 -8.15
N GLY A 746 2.27 -27.60 -7.74
CA GLY A 746 3.22 -27.31 -6.68
C GLY A 746 4.12 -26.10 -7.00
N THR A 747 4.52 -25.92 -8.26
CA THR A 747 5.29 -24.76 -8.71
C THR A 747 4.50 -23.47 -8.57
N HIS A 748 3.23 -23.46 -9.01
CA HIS A 748 2.36 -22.27 -8.86
C HIS A 748 2.08 -21.92 -7.39
N LEU A 749 2.04 -22.93 -6.54
CA LEU A 749 1.92 -22.76 -5.09
C LEU A 749 3.10 -21.96 -4.51
N VAL A 750 4.34 -22.38 -4.83
CA VAL A 750 5.57 -21.69 -4.38
C VAL A 750 5.66 -20.27 -4.97
N GLU A 751 5.28 -20.10 -6.24
CA GLU A 751 5.19 -18.78 -6.86
C GLU A 751 4.21 -17.85 -6.13
N LYS A 752 3.08 -18.38 -5.70
CA LYS A 752 2.08 -17.63 -4.94
C LYS A 752 2.63 -17.15 -3.58
N LEU A 753 3.41 -17.97 -2.88
CA LEU A 753 4.05 -17.60 -1.61
C LEU A 753 5.02 -16.41 -1.75
N SER A 754 5.62 -16.22 -2.92
CA SER A 754 6.55 -15.13 -3.20
C SER A 754 5.95 -13.96 -3.98
N ALA A 755 4.68 -14.05 -4.42
CA ALA A 755 4.05 -13.10 -5.34
C ALA A 755 4.04 -11.66 -4.80
N GLY A 756 3.68 -11.46 -3.53
CA GLY A 756 3.68 -10.15 -2.90
C GLY A 756 5.05 -9.47 -2.90
N ARG A 757 6.10 -10.24 -2.58
CA ARG A 757 7.48 -9.74 -2.59
C ARG A 757 7.97 -9.43 -4.00
N ARG A 758 7.66 -10.28 -4.97
CA ARG A 758 7.97 -10.06 -6.38
C ARG A 758 7.34 -8.76 -6.88
N PHE A 759 6.08 -8.53 -6.56
CA PHE A 759 5.35 -7.32 -6.94
C PHE A 759 5.98 -6.05 -6.34
N GLN A 760 6.22 -6.03 -5.02
CA GLN A 760 6.85 -4.91 -4.34
C GLN A 760 8.25 -4.60 -4.87
N THR A 761 9.07 -5.65 -5.06
CA THR A 761 10.42 -5.52 -5.62
C THR A 761 10.38 -4.97 -7.03
N GLY A 762 9.47 -5.49 -7.88
CA GLY A 762 9.29 -5.03 -9.26
C GLY A 762 8.94 -3.54 -9.35
N LEU A 763 8.06 -3.04 -8.47
CA LEU A 763 7.70 -1.62 -8.42
C LEU A 763 8.88 -0.74 -7.99
N LEU A 764 9.61 -1.14 -6.94
CA LEU A 764 10.79 -0.39 -6.49
C LEU A 764 11.88 -0.35 -7.56
N VAL A 765 12.10 -1.45 -8.27
CA VAL A 765 13.05 -1.52 -9.41
C VAL A 765 12.60 -0.58 -10.53
N LEU A 766 11.33 -0.57 -10.89
CA LEU A 766 10.78 0.33 -11.89
C LEU A 766 11.03 1.80 -11.50
N PHE A 767 10.74 2.17 -10.25
CA PHE A 767 10.95 3.54 -9.77
C PHE A 767 12.44 3.90 -9.71
N ALA A 768 13.30 2.96 -9.35
CA ALA A 768 14.75 3.15 -9.36
C ALA A 768 15.30 3.37 -10.79
N ILE A 769 14.81 2.64 -11.78
CA ILE A 769 15.15 2.83 -13.20
C ILE A 769 14.68 4.21 -13.67
N VAL A 770 13.43 4.58 -13.37
CA VAL A 770 12.88 5.90 -13.71
C VAL A 770 13.73 7.01 -13.09
N ALA A 771 14.08 6.88 -11.81
CA ALA A 771 14.93 7.83 -11.10
C ALA A 771 16.32 7.95 -11.76
N LEU A 772 16.94 6.82 -12.13
CA LEU A 772 18.25 6.79 -12.79
C LEU A 772 18.20 7.49 -14.15
N VAL A 773 17.14 7.24 -14.93
CA VAL A 773 16.93 7.91 -16.23
C VAL A 773 16.73 9.42 -16.03
N LEU A 774 15.88 9.81 -15.08
CA LEU A 774 15.64 11.22 -14.77
C LEU A 774 16.92 11.92 -14.30
N ALA A 775 17.70 11.31 -13.40
CA ALA A 775 18.99 11.84 -12.95
C ALA A 775 19.98 12.00 -14.11
N SER A 776 20.02 11.03 -15.02
CA SER A 776 20.88 11.12 -16.22
C SER A 776 20.47 12.29 -17.12
N VAL A 777 19.16 12.51 -17.31
CA VAL A 777 18.61 13.64 -18.08
C VAL A 777 18.93 14.98 -17.40
N GLY A 778 18.82 15.04 -16.06
CA GLY A 778 19.15 16.23 -15.27
C GLY A 778 20.62 16.61 -15.38
N ILE A 779 21.50 15.65 -15.15
CA ILE A 779 22.96 15.84 -15.28
C ILE A 779 23.31 16.29 -16.71
N TYR A 780 22.74 15.62 -17.74
CA TYR A 780 22.96 15.99 -19.14
C TYR A 780 22.51 17.43 -19.41
N GLY A 781 21.31 17.83 -18.94
CA GLY A 781 20.75 19.16 -19.13
C GLY A 781 21.64 20.27 -18.55
N VAL A 782 22.07 20.08 -17.29
CA VAL A 782 22.95 21.05 -16.62
C VAL A 782 24.34 21.10 -17.25
N MET A 783 24.91 19.96 -17.65
CA MET A 783 26.23 19.92 -18.30
C MET A 783 26.19 20.54 -19.68
N ARG A 784 25.13 20.29 -20.47
CA ARG A 784 24.92 20.96 -21.74
C ARG A 784 24.88 22.48 -21.58
N TYR A 785 24.11 22.96 -20.62
CA TYR A 785 24.00 24.39 -20.34
C TYR A 785 25.35 25.00 -19.90
N ALA A 786 26.10 24.31 -19.03
CA ALA A 786 27.44 24.74 -18.60
C ALA A 786 28.44 24.82 -19.75
N VAL A 787 28.36 23.94 -20.73
CA VAL A 787 29.16 23.96 -21.97
C VAL A 787 28.74 25.14 -22.85
N GLU A 788 27.43 25.34 -23.08
CA GLU A 788 26.91 26.44 -23.92
C GLU A 788 27.33 27.83 -23.36
N GLN A 789 27.33 28.03 -22.06
CA GLN A 789 27.83 29.27 -21.42
C GLN A 789 29.34 29.50 -21.56
N ARG A 790 30.12 28.45 -21.74
CA ARG A 790 31.59 28.51 -21.84
C ARG A 790 32.11 28.30 -23.27
N THR A 791 31.23 28.32 -24.26
CA THR A 791 31.62 28.04 -25.64
C THR A 791 32.72 28.97 -26.10
N HIS A 792 32.67 30.27 -25.71
CA HIS A 792 33.71 31.25 -26.03
C HIS A 792 35.02 30.95 -25.27
N GLU A 793 35.01 30.67 -23.98
CA GLU A 793 36.20 30.25 -23.18
C GLU A 793 36.84 29.00 -23.75
N ILE A 794 36.01 28.00 -24.07
CA ILE A 794 36.46 26.74 -24.69
C ILE A 794 37.07 27.01 -26.08
N GLY A 795 36.42 27.87 -26.87
CA GLY A 795 36.93 28.29 -28.18
C GLY A 795 38.29 28.96 -28.10
N ILE A 796 38.49 29.88 -27.16
CA ILE A 796 39.81 30.54 -26.92
C ILE A 796 40.86 29.49 -26.51
N ARG A 797 40.55 28.58 -25.60
CA ARG A 797 41.50 27.52 -25.18
C ARG A 797 41.90 26.61 -26.34
N LEU A 798 40.93 26.22 -27.17
CA LEU A 798 41.21 25.41 -28.39
C LEU A 798 42.09 26.19 -29.36
N ALA A 799 41.82 27.50 -29.58
CA ALA A 799 42.61 28.36 -30.42
C ALA A 799 44.05 28.52 -29.91
N LEU A 800 44.24 28.48 -28.58
CA LEU A 800 45.55 28.54 -27.89
C LEU A 800 46.28 27.17 -27.82
N GLY A 801 45.72 26.11 -28.46
CA GLY A 801 46.37 24.80 -28.55
C GLY A 801 45.99 23.77 -27.51
N ALA A 802 44.91 24.00 -26.71
CA ALA A 802 44.36 22.98 -25.76
C ALA A 802 43.87 21.75 -26.52
N ARG A 803 44.22 20.57 -26.03
CA ARG A 803 43.75 19.29 -26.64
C ARG A 803 42.28 19.04 -26.30
N SER A 804 41.59 18.34 -27.19
CA SER A 804 40.20 17.90 -26.93
C SER A 804 40.05 17.11 -25.64
N SER A 805 41.09 16.37 -25.22
CA SER A 805 41.17 15.64 -23.96
C SER A 805 41.08 16.57 -22.73
N ASP A 806 41.63 17.79 -22.79
CA ASP A 806 41.67 18.74 -21.70
C ASP A 806 40.25 19.34 -21.48
N VAL A 807 39.55 19.62 -22.55
CA VAL A 807 38.14 20.07 -22.53
C VAL A 807 37.23 18.96 -21.99
N LEU A 808 37.41 17.71 -22.46
CA LEU A 808 36.68 16.55 -21.96
C LEU A 808 36.89 16.39 -20.44
N ARG A 809 38.15 16.40 -19.95
CA ARG A 809 38.51 16.25 -18.56
C ARG A 809 37.91 17.36 -17.69
N LEU A 810 37.88 18.59 -18.18
CA LEU A 810 37.30 19.73 -17.48
C LEU A 810 35.79 19.59 -17.29
N VAL A 811 35.07 19.26 -18.35
CA VAL A 811 33.58 19.14 -18.32
C VAL A 811 33.15 17.90 -17.54
N ILE A 812 33.75 16.74 -17.81
CA ILE A 812 33.44 15.48 -17.11
C ILE A 812 33.81 15.60 -15.63
N GLY A 813 35.00 16.15 -15.30
CA GLY A 813 35.44 16.30 -13.92
C GLY A 813 34.51 17.16 -13.07
N GLN A 814 33.91 18.20 -13.65
CA GLN A 814 32.95 19.04 -12.95
C GLN A 814 31.65 18.28 -12.64
N GLY A 815 31.09 17.56 -13.64
CA GLY A 815 29.88 16.75 -13.44
C GLY A 815 30.11 15.61 -12.45
N MET A 816 31.24 14.89 -12.58
CA MET A 816 31.59 13.79 -11.69
C MET A 816 31.82 14.23 -10.24
N ARG A 817 32.36 15.43 -9.99
CA ARG A 817 32.52 15.98 -8.63
C ARG A 817 31.16 16.19 -7.96
N LEU A 818 30.18 16.76 -8.67
CA LEU A 818 28.83 16.96 -8.12
C LEU A 818 28.13 15.62 -7.88
N THR A 819 28.25 14.68 -8.82
CA THR A 819 27.72 13.34 -8.68
C THR A 819 28.34 12.60 -7.48
N LEU A 820 29.66 12.71 -7.28
CA LEU A 820 30.37 12.08 -6.15
C LEU A 820 29.84 12.61 -4.81
N ILE A 821 29.63 13.93 -4.70
CA ILE A 821 29.03 14.53 -3.49
C ILE A 821 27.60 14.00 -3.31
N GLY A 822 26.81 13.93 -4.39
CA GLY A 822 25.46 13.38 -4.36
C GLY A 822 25.42 11.90 -3.99
N VAL A 823 26.36 11.09 -4.50
CA VAL A 823 26.50 9.68 -4.11
C VAL A 823 26.86 9.56 -2.63
N ALA A 824 27.86 10.32 -2.15
CA ALA A 824 28.25 10.26 -0.74
C ALA A 824 27.09 10.64 0.19
N THR A 825 26.40 11.75 -0.07
CA THR A 825 25.22 12.18 0.70
C THR A 825 24.06 11.19 0.59
N GLY A 826 23.83 10.62 -0.61
CA GLY A 826 22.82 9.60 -0.84
C GLY A 826 23.10 8.30 -0.11
N LEU A 827 24.34 7.83 -0.06
CA LEU A 827 24.73 6.63 0.69
C LEU A 827 24.51 6.83 2.20
N LEU A 828 24.84 8.00 2.73
CA LEU A 828 24.59 8.35 4.14
C LEU A 828 23.08 8.38 4.45
N ALA A 829 22.30 9.00 3.57
CA ALA A 829 20.84 9.02 3.71
C ALA A 829 20.26 7.59 3.60
N SER A 830 20.76 6.79 2.67
CA SER A 830 20.33 5.39 2.48
C SER A 830 20.63 4.54 3.70
N PHE A 831 21.75 4.75 4.36
CA PHE A 831 22.10 4.06 5.61
C PHE A 831 21.07 4.33 6.72
N ALA A 832 20.56 5.56 6.83
CA ALA A 832 19.51 5.90 7.78
C ALA A 832 18.14 5.33 7.35
N LEU A 833 17.77 5.45 6.06
CA LEU A 833 16.50 4.99 5.53
C LEU A 833 16.39 3.46 5.46
N SER A 834 17.50 2.74 5.30
CA SER A 834 17.49 1.27 5.22
C SER A 834 16.95 0.62 6.49
N ARG A 835 17.04 1.30 7.64
CA ARG A 835 16.44 0.83 8.90
C ARG A 835 14.91 0.72 8.81
N LEU A 836 14.25 1.59 8.03
CA LEU A 836 12.80 1.54 7.86
C LEU A 836 12.34 0.33 7.05
N ILE A 837 13.18 -0.15 6.14
CA ILE A 837 12.87 -1.31 5.29
C ILE A 837 13.37 -2.65 5.85
N THR A 838 14.01 -2.65 7.03
CA THR A 838 14.58 -3.87 7.63
C THR A 838 13.55 -4.99 7.77
N GLN A 839 12.32 -4.66 8.16
CA GLN A 839 11.22 -5.62 8.29
C GLN A 839 10.77 -6.21 6.93
N LEU A 840 11.08 -5.52 5.83
CA LEU A 840 10.78 -5.99 4.47
C LEU A 840 11.93 -6.80 3.86
N LEU A 841 13.10 -6.89 4.51
CA LEU A 841 14.26 -7.62 4.01
C LEU A 841 14.29 -9.04 4.58
N PHE A 842 14.70 -9.98 3.77
CA PHE A 842 14.94 -11.37 4.17
C PHE A 842 16.37 -11.80 3.85
N GLY A 843 17.07 -12.29 4.85
CA GLY A 843 18.41 -12.85 4.71
C GLY A 843 19.49 -11.87 4.24
N VAL A 844 19.19 -10.54 4.19
CA VAL A 844 20.12 -9.50 3.74
C VAL A 844 20.20 -8.42 4.82
N SER A 845 21.42 -8.04 5.16
CA SER A 845 21.62 -6.88 6.03
C SER A 845 21.12 -5.61 5.36
N ALA A 846 20.44 -4.74 6.11
CA ALA A 846 20.05 -3.41 5.64
C ALA A 846 21.23 -2.54 5.19
N THR A 847 22.45 -2.92 5.57
CA THR A 847 23.71 -2.24 5.25
C THR A 847 24.60 -3.08 4.34
N ASP A 848 24.06 -3.91 3.48
CA ASP A 848 24.80 -4.81 2.59
C ASP A 848 25.83 -4.07 1.72
N PRO A 849 27.15 -4.25 1.94
CA PRO A 849 28.18 -3.43 1.28
C PRO A 849 28.18 -3.59 -0.26
N ALA A 850 27.87 -4.78 -0.75
CA ALA A 850 27.88 -5.04 -2.18
C ALA A 850 26.76 -4.27 -2.92
N THR A 851 25.60 -4.12 -2.31
CA THR A 851 24.52 -3.28 -2.84
C THR A 851 24.92 -1.81 -2.86
N PHE A 852 25.49 -1.30 -1.77
CA PHE A 852 25.91 0.11 -1.67
C PHE A 852 27.00 0.44 -2.70
N VAL A 853 28.00 -0.42 -2.84
CA VAL A 853 29.09 -0.26 -3.81
C VAL A 853 28.58 -0.38 -5.24
N GLY A 854 27.76 -1.39 -5.54
CA GLY A 854 27.17 -1.60 -6.87
C GLY A 854 26.33 -0.42 -7.34
N VAL A 855 25.50 0.15 -6.45
CA VAL A 855 24.69 1.34 -6.75
C VAL A 855 25.56 2.57 -7.00
N ALA A 856 26.61 2.78 -6.21
CA ALA A 856 27.53 3.88 -6.43
C ALA A 856 28.17 3.80 -7.83
N PHE A 857 28.64 2.62 -8.23
CA PHE A 857 29.20 2.41 -9.56
C PHE A 857 28.16 2.59 -10.69
N ALA A 858 26.94 2.10 -10.50
CA ALA A 858 25.87 2.24 -11.49
C ALA A 858 25.53 3.72 -11.75
N LEU A 859 25.34 4.52 -10.69
CA LEU A 859 25.05 5.95 -10.84
C LEU A 859 26.27 6.72 -11.38
N MET A 860 27.48 6.42 -10.94
CA MET A 860 28.71 7.03 -11.46
C MET A 860 28.87 6.74 -12.96
N GLY A 861 28.62 5.51 -13.40
CA GLY A 861 28.63 5.13 -14.82
C GLY A 861 27.59 5.90 -15.65
N ALA A 862 26.36 5.97 -15.15
CA ALA A 862 25.27 6.72 -15.80
C ALA A 862 25.61 8.23 -15.90
N ALA A 863 26.12 8.82 -14.81
CA ALA A 863 26.55 10.22 -14.79
C ALA A 863 27.72 10.49 -15.75
N MET A 864 28.69 9.58 -15.84
CA MET A 864 29.79 9.67 -16.79
C MET A 864 29.28 9.69 -18.24
N LEU A 865 28.34 8.80 -18.58
CA LEU A 865 27.71 8.78 -19.90
C LEU A 865 26.93 10.07 -20.17
N ALA A 866 26.18 10.56 -19.19
CA ALA A 866 25.42 11.81 -19.29
C ALA A 866 26.32 13.03 -19.48
N CYS A 867 27.50 13.07 -18.87
CA CYS A 867 28.51 14.13 -19.03
C CYS A 867 29.27 14.03 -20.35
N TYR A 868 29.52 12.83 -20.84
CA TYR A 868 30.34 12.59 -22.03
C TYR A 868 29.75 13.19 -23.31
N LEU A 869 28.42 13.07 -23.50
CA LEU A 869 27.73 13.56 -24.72
C LEU A 869 27.87 15.09 -24.89
N PRO A 870 27.60 15.95 -23.87
CA PRO A 870 27.82 17.39 -23.97
C PRO A 870 29.30 17.73 -24.12
N ALA A 871 30.21 17.04 -23.42
CA ALA A 871 31.64 17.26 -23.47
C ALA A 871 32.21 16.97 -24.88
N ARG A 872 31.77 15.88 -25.50
CA ARG A 872 32.14 15.55 -26.93
C ARG A 872 31.63 16.60 -27.92
N ARG A 873 30.44 17.20 -27.68
CA ARG A 873 29.97 18.31 -28.52
C ARG A 873 30.82 19.56 -28.36
N ALA A 874 31.25 19.84 -27.12
CA ALA A 874 32.14 20.97 -26.81
C ALA A 874 33.49 20.89 -27.59
N THR A 875 34.07 19.69 -27.78
CA THR A 875 35.33 19.50 -28.50
C THR A 875 35.20 19.69 -30.02
N LYS A 876 33.99 19.74 -30.58
CA LYS A 876 33.72 19.96 -32.02
C LYS A 876 33.34 21.40 -32.35
N VAL A 877 33.46 22.32 -31.40
CA VAL A 877 33.18 23.75 -31.61
C VAL A 877 34.27 24.34 -32.50
N ASP A 878 33.88 24.98 -33.59
CA ASP A 878 34.79 25.68 -34.49
C ASP A 878 35.31 26.96 -33.82
N PRO A 879 36.63 27.06 -33.54
CA PRO A 879 37.21 28.23 -32.88
C PRO A 879 36.95 29.55 -33.62
N LEU A 880 36.90 29.51 -34.97
CA LEU A 880 36.68 30.69 -35.82
C LEU A 880 35.23 31.21 -35.71
N ARG A 881 34.25 30.32 -35.54
CA ARG A 881 32.86 30.73 -35.38
C ARG A 881 32.60 31.27 -33.95
N SER A 882 33.28 30.72 -32.93
CA SER A 882 33.12 31.17 -31.55
C SER A 882 33.73 32.53 -31.24
N LEU A 883 34.70 32.98 -32.09
CA LEU A 883 35.32 34.30 -31.99
C LEU A 883 34.58 35.37 -32.84
N ARG A 884 33.70 34.98 -33.79
CA ARG A 884 32.93 35.92 -34.66
C ARG A 884 31.55 36.33 -34.11
N HIS A 885 31.07 35.75 -33.02
CA HIS A 885 29.82 36.16 -32.35
C HIS A 885 30.14 37.24 -31.31
N GLU A 886 30.36 38.49 -31.75
CA GLU A 886 30.10 39.72 -31.02
C GLU A 886 28.69 40.21 -31.27
#